data_0427099eb6f764bea8af16c923e7037f
#
_entry.id   0427099eb6f764bea8af16c923e7037f
#
_cell.length_a   1.000
_cell.length_b   1.000
_cell.length_c   1.000
_cell.angle_alpha   90.00
_cell.angle_beta   90.00
_cell.angle_gamma   90.00
#
_symmetry.space_group_name_H-M   'P 1'
#
loop_
_entity.id
_entity.type
_entity.pdbx_description
1 polymer ?
#
loop_
_entity_poly.entity_id
_entity_poly.type
_entity_poly.pdbx_seq_one_letter_code
_entity_poly.pdbx_strand_id
1 'polypeptide(L)'
;MPRTNPIEDYRNFGIMAHIDAGKTTTTERVLYYTGKSHKMGEVHEGAATMDWMEQEQERGITITSAATTAQWNGKRLNIIDTPGHVDFTIEVERSLRVLDGAVCVLDSNQGVEPQTETVWRQGDRYNVPRIVFCNKMDKTGADFLQCLKDIVDRLGARPVAIQLPIGAENQFKGIIDLVRMVGVVWDEETLGAKYHDIEIPAELLDQAKEYREKLIEAAVELDDDAMTAYLEGNEPDVATLKRLIRKATISSTFFPVLCGSAFKNKGVQPLLDAVVDYLPSPVDVPPVKGVDPKGNEVERKASDTDPMALLAFKIMDDPFVGTITFCRIYSGKLESSTGVMNSTKDRKERVGRMLLMHANNREDIKEAFAGDIVALAGLKEVRTGDTLCDPQKPVILEKMEFPDPVIEIAIEPKSKADQEKLGVALAKLVAEDPSFRVHTDQESGQTIIKGMGELHLDIKVDILKRTYKVDANIGAPQVAYREKITRAATVDYTHKKQTGGHGQFARIKIVAEPSEPGAGFVFENEIVGGSVPREFFPAVEKGLEGSLGSGVLAGFPVVDIKVSLIDGASHDVDSSAMAFEICARAAMREALQKGGPTLLEPIMKVEVVTPEDYTGSVIGDLNSRRGQIQGQDMRGNANVINAMVPLANMFSYVNNLRSMSQGRATFTMQFDHYAEVPKAIAEEVQAKFA
;
A
#
# COMPACT_ATOMS: atom_id res chain seq x y z
N MET A 1 25.87 -16.47 -16.37
CA MET A 1 25.74 -17.89 -15.96
C MET A 1 24.30 -18.32 -16.26
N PRO A 2 24.05 -19.61 -16.51
CA PRO A 2 22.66 -20.04 -16.64
C PRO A 2 21.91 -19.81 -15.31
N ARG A 3 20.59 -19.62 -15.39
CA ARG A 3 19.68 -19.49 -14.28
C ARG A 3 19.82 -20.70 -13.34
N THR A 4 19.88 -20.47 -12.03
CA THR A 4 20.05 -21.56 -11.04
C THR A 4 18.76 -22.36 -10.82
N ASN A 5 17.60 -21.70 -10.90
CA ASN A 5 16.28 -22.30 -10.78
C ASN A 5 15.46 -21.93 -12.04
N PRO A 6 14.69 -22.83 -12.63
CA PRO A 6 13.69 -22.48 -13.64
C PRO A 6 12.71 -21.43 -13.10
N ILE A 7 12.19 -20.58 -13.98
CA ILE A 7 11.27 -19.50 -13.55
C ILE A 7 9.96 -20.05 -12.96
N GLU A 8 9.53 -21.22 -13.39
CA GLU A 8 8.37 -21.95 -12.86
C GLU A 8 8.54 -22.36 -11.39
N ASP A 9 9.79 -22.42 -10.93
CA ASP A 9 10.15 -22.78 -9.56
C ASP A 9 10.28 -21.57 -8.63
N TYR A 10 9.98 -20.37 -9.13
CA TYR A 10 9.96 -19.17 -8.30
C TYR A 10 8.60 -18.97 -7.63
N ARG A 11 8.65 -18.46 -6.40
CA ARG A 11 7.48 -17.97 -5.67
C ARG A 11 7.83 -16.61 -5.10
N ASN A 12 7.27 -15.57 -5.72
CA ASN A 12 7.40 -14.19 -5.27
C ASN A 12 6.15 -13.86 -4.47
N PHE A 13 6.24 -13.91 -3.17
CA PHE A 13 5.08 -13.71 -2.32
C PHE A 13 5.35 -12.77 -1.16
N GLY A 14 4.29 -12.13 -0.69
CA GLY A 14 4.28 -11.28 0.49
C GLY A 14 3.47 -11.90 1.62
N ILE A 15 3.78 -11.46 2.84
CA ILE A 15 2.99 -11.78 4.01
C ILE A 15 2.25 -10.52 4.42
N MET A 16 0.92 -10.56 4.36
CA MET A 16 0.03 -9.47 4.69
C MET A 16 -0.83 -9.83 5.91
N ALA A 17 -1.03 -8.90 6.80
CA ALA A 17 -1.76 -9.13 8.04
C ALA A 17 -2.21 -7.82 8.68
N HIS A 18 -3.20 -7.93 9.58
CA HIS A 18 -3.46 -6.88 10.56
C HIS A 18 -2.31 -6.76 11.56
N ILE A 19 -2.20 -5.61 12.24
CA ILE A 19 -1.27 -5.41 13.36
C ILE A 19 -1.51 -6.50 14.41
N ASP A 20 -0.44 -7.02 14.97
CA ASP A 20 -0.47 -8.07 15.99
C ASP A 20 -1.08 -9.42 15.57
N ALA A 21 -1.45 -9.64 14.30
CA ALA A 21 -1.88 -10.97 13.83
C ALA A 21 -0.75 -12.02 13.83
N GLY A 22 0.48 -11.59 14.07
CA GLY A 22 1.65 -12.46 14.13
C GLY A 22 2.40 -12.56 12.80
N LYS A 23 2.32 -11.53 11.97
CA LYS A 23 3.03 -11.44 10.69
C LYS A 23 4.53 -11.63 10.85
N THR A 24 5.19 -10.80 11.64
CA THR A 24 6.65 -10.85 11.86
C THR A 24 7.07 -12.18 12.44
N THR A 25 6.32 -12.70 13.43
CA THR A 25 6.58 -14.05 13.99
C THR A 25 6.50 -15.12 12.91
N THR A 26 5.49 -15.07 12.04
CA THR A 26 5.34 -16.03 10.93
C THR A 26 6.52 -15.91 9.95
N THR A 27 6.92 -14.71 9.59
CA THR A 27 8.06 -14.46 8.71
C THR A 27 9.36 -14.99 9.32
N GLU A 28 9.62 -14.74 10.59
CA GLU A 28 10.81 -15.22 11.29
C GLU A 28 10.85 -16.78 11.35
N ARG A 29 9.71 -17.44 11.54
CA ARG A 29 9.65 -18.91 11.48
C ARG A 29 9.89 -19.45 10.07
N VAL A 30 9.38 -18.77 9.04
CA VAL A 30 9.67 -19.09 7.63
C VAL A 30 11.17 -18.98 7.36
N LEU A 31 11.84 -17.92 7.82
CA LEU A 31 13.29 -17.75 7.67
C LEU A 31 14.08 -18.81 8.41
N TYR A 32 13.64 -19.17 9.61
CA TYR A 32 14.29 -20.19 10.41
C TYR A 32 14.22 -21.58 9.73
N TYR A 33 13.02 -22.03 9.32
CA TYR A 33 12.85 -23.34 8.71
C TYR A 33 13.46 -23.43 7.29
N THR A 34 13.61 -22.32 6.60
CA THR A 34 14.34 -22.27 5.32
C THR A 34 15.86 -22.13 5.48
N GLY A 35 16.38 -22.13 6.72
CA GLY A 35 17.81 -22.08 7.02
C GLY A 35 18.45 -20.72 6.78
N LYS A 36 17.67 -19.65 6.67
CA LYS A 36 18.18 -18.27 6.48
C LYS A 36 18.48 -17.55 7.80
N SER A 37 17.88 -18.01 8.89
CA SER A 37 18.20 -17.55 10.25
C SER A 37 18.68 -18.72 11.11
N HIS A 38 19.70 -18.52 11.91
CA HIS A 38 20.21 -19.51 12.86
C HIS A 38 19.52 -19.47 14.23
N LYS A 39 18.79 -18.39 14.49
CA LYS A 39 18.00 -18.18 15.71
C LYS A 39 16.60 -17.77 15.34
N MET A 40 15.63 -18.21 16.14
CA MET A 40 14.27 -17.68 16.04
C MET A 40 14.27 -16.27 16.66
N GLY A 41 14.04 -15.25 15.84
CA GLY A 41 13.86 -13.88 16.32
C GLY A 41 12.49 -13.76 17.03
N GLU A 42 12.48 -13.16 18.21
CA GLU A 42 11.24 -12.84 18.92
C GLU A 42 10.99 -11.32 18.84
N VAL A 43 9.78 -10.95 18.42
CA VAL A 43 9.38 -9.54 18.24
C VAL A 43 9.48 -8.77 19.56
N HIS A 44 9.04 -9.38 20.66
CA HIS A 44 9.07 -8.76 22.00
C HIS A 44 10.48 -8.55 22.55
N GLU A 45 11.47 -9.23 22.00
CA GLU A 45 12.88 -9.07 22.40
C GLU A 45 13.65 -8.15 21.45
N GLY A 46 13.00 -7.58 20.42
CA GLY A 46 13.64 -6.75 19.39
C GLY A 46 14.66 -7.52 18.54
N ALA A 47 14.52 -8.84 18.47
CA ALA A 47 15.48 -9.72 17.79
C ALA A 47 15.02 -10.20 16.41
N ALA A 48 13.93 -9.64 15.87
CA ALA A 48 13.39 -10.02 14.57
C ALA A 48 14.33 -9.57 13.43
N THR A 49 14.66 -10.48 12.54
CA THR A 49 15.64 -10.26 11.46
C THR A 49 15.12 -9.32 10.38
N MET A 50 13.81 -9.34 10.11
CA MET A 50 13.18 -8.52 9.08
C MET A 50 12.84 -7.11 9.57
N ASP A 51 12.68 -6.90 10.88
CA ASP A 51 12.49 -5.59 11.50
C ASP A 51 13.87 -5.02 11.85
N TRP A 52 14.54 -4.43 10.87
CA TRP A 52 15.93 -3.98 10.99
C TRP A 52 16.09 -2.54 11.52
N MET A 53 15.02 -1.75 11.50
CA MET A 53 15.03 -0.38 12.02
C MET A 53 14.86 -0.38 13.54
N GLU A 54 15.56 0.50 14.25
CA GLU A 54 15.39 0.70 15.69
C GLU A 54 13.92 1.01 16.04
N GLN A 55 13.24 1.79 15.21
CA GLN A 55 11.84 2.17 15.36
C GLN A 55 10.89 0.97 15.24
N GLU A 56 11.20 0.01 14.37
CA GLU A 56 10.45 -1.24 14.23
C GLU A 56 10.59 -2.12 15.47
N GLN A 57 11.83 -2.28 15.93
CA GLN A 57 12.16 -3.09 17.10
C GLN A 57 11.58 -2.53 18.39
N GLU A 58 11.67 -1.22 18.61
CA GLU A 58 11.13 -0.54 19.79
C GLU A 58 9.59 -0.59 19.86
N ARG A 59 8.93 -0.51 18.72
CA ARG A 59 7.46 -0.45 18.63
C ARG A 59 6.81 -1.80 18.37
N GLY A 60 7.58 -2.80 17.99
CA GLY A 60 7.09 -4.14 17.65
C GLY A 60 6.22 -4.18 16.40
N ILE A 61 6.39 -3.22 15.47
CA ILE A 61 5.62 -3.13 14.23
C ILE A 61 6.56 -3.03 13.02
N THR A 62 6.19 -3.67 11.93
CA THR A 62 6.89 -3.49 10.65
C THR A 62 6.49 -2.16 10.02
N ILE A 63 7.46 -1.32 9.72
CA ILE A 63 7.29 0.02 9.14
C ILE A 63 7.64 -0.02 7.66
N THR A 64 8.75 -0.67 7.32
CA THR A 64 9.24 -0.76 5.95
C THR A 64 9.20 -2.20 5.46
N SER A 65 8.87 -2.39 4.19
CA SER A 65 8.94 -3.71 3.57
C SER A 65 10.40 -4.18 3.48
N ALA A 66 10.66 -5.42 3.83
CA ALA A 66 11.95 -6.07 3.67
C ALA A 66 11.83 -7.25 2.70
N ALA A 67 12.84 -7.45 1.87
CA ALA A 67 12.87 -8.53 0.88
C ALA A 67 13.99 -9.52 1.20
N THR A 68 13.70 -10.81 1.13
CA THR A 68 14.69 -11.86 1.32
C THR A 68 14.44 -13.04 0.37
N THR A 69 15.51 -13.78 0.08
CA THR A 69 15.45 -14.97 -0.76
C THR A 69 15.74 -16.21 0.07
N ALA A 70 14.92 -17.24 -0.08
CA ALA A 70 15.04 -18.51 0.58
C ALA A 70 14.79 -19.69 -0.39
N GLN A 71 14.95 -20.90 0.10
CA GLN A 71 14.70 -22.14 -0.67
C GLN A 71 13.81 -23.07 0.16
N TRP A 72 12.82 -23.70 -0.48
CA TRP A 72 11.98 -24.72 0.12
C TRP A 72 11.54 -25.74 -0.93
N ASN A 73 11.69 -27.01 -0.63
CA ASN A 73 11.32 -28.11 -1.55
C ASN A 73 11.83 -27.91 -3.00
N GLY A 74 13.07 -27.44 -3.16
CA GLY A 74 13.67 -27.18 -4.47
C GLY A 74 13.17 -25.92 -5.18
N LYS A 75 12.22 -25.17 -4.60
CA LYS A 75 11.69 -23.92 -5.15
C LYS A 75 12.43 -22.74 -4.53
N ARG A 76 12.59 -21.68 -5.33
CA ARG A 76 13.13 -20.41 -4.87
C ARG A 76 12.00 -19.51 -4.37
N LEU A 77 12.10 -19.10 -3.13
CA LEU A 77 11.15 -18.22 -2.48
C LEU A 77 11.74 -16.80 -2.39
N ASN A 78 11.07 -15.82 -2.95
CA ASN A 78 11.35 -14.41 -2.70
C ASN A 78 10.23 -13.88 -1.83
N ILE A 79 10.57 -13.49 -0.61
CA ILE A 79 9.61 -13.12 0.43
C ILE A 79 9.71 -11.62 0.64
N ILE A 80 8.58 -10.93 0.57
CA ILE A 80 8.48 -9.52 0.92
C ILE A 80 7.59 -9.41 2.16
N ASP A 81 8.18 -8.96 3.27
CA ASP A 81 7.43 -8.63 4.46
C ASP A 81 6.80 -7.24 4.33
N THR A 82 5.48 -7.15 4.50
CA THR A 82 4.74 -5.90 4.29
C THR A 82 4.29 -5.30 5.61
N PRO A 83 4.29 -3.96 5.78
CA PRO A 83 3.71 -3.34 6.96
C PRO A 83 2.24 -3.71 7.18
N GLY A 84 1.82 -3.76 8.44
CA GLY A 84 0.42 -3.99 8.79
C GLY A 84 -0.35 -2.73 9.17
N HIS A 85 0.30 -1.58 9.31
CA HIS A 85 -0.32 -0.35 9.80
C HIS A 85 -0.84 0.52 8.64
N VAL A 86 -2.03 1.11 8.81
CA VAL A 86 -2.69 1.94 7.77
C VAL A 86 -1.90 3.18 7.37
N ASP A 87 -1.10 3.74 8.26
CA ASP A 87 -0.22 4.88 7.95
C ASP A 87 0.86 4.52 6.92
N PHE A 88 1.13 3.22 6.72
CA PHE A 88 2.08 2.68 5.75
C PHE A 88 1.40 1.99 4.56
N THR A 89 0.18 2.39 4.22
CA THR A 89 -0.58 1.84 3.08
C THR A 89 0.23 1.79 1.79
N ILE A 90 1.09 2.78 1.57
CA ILE A 90 1.95 2.85 0.39
C ILE A 90 2.98 1.72 0.33
N GLU A 91 3.55 1.31 1.47
CA GLU A 91 4.49 0.18 1.52
C GLU A 91 3.78 -1.13 1.17
N VAL A 92 2.52 -1.27 1.60
CA VAL A 92 1.68 -2.41 1.23
C VAL A 92 1.39 -2.40 -0.28
N GLU A 93 0.98 -1.28 -0.84
CA GLU A 93 0.71 -1.14 -2.27
C GLU A 93 1.93 -1.43 -3.14
N ARG A 94 3.08 -0.90 -2.77
CA ARG A 94 4.36 -1.19 -3.44
C ARG A 94 4.66 -2.69 -3.47
N SER A 95 4.49 -3.33 -2.32
CA SER A 95 4.75 -4.75 -2.18
C SER A 95 3.78 -5.58 -3.02
N LEU A 96 2.48 -5.33 -2.90
CA LEU A 96 1.45 -6.04 -3.66
C LEU A 96 1.60 -5.89 -5.18
N ARG A 97 2.09 -4.74 -5.65
CA ARG A 97 2.31 -4.49 -7.08
C ARG A 97 3.36 -5.41 -7.69
N VAL A 98 4.34 -5.83 -6.90
CA VAL A 98 5.49 -6.63 -7.38
C VAL A 98 5.42 -8.10 -7.01
N LEU A 99 4.40 -8.50 -6.25
CA LEU A 99 4.18 -9.89 -5.84
C LEU A 99 3.35 -10.66 -6.88
N ASP A 100 3.62 -11.95 -6.96
CA ASP A 100 2.81 -12.89 -7.74
C ASP A 100 1.74 -13.55 -6.90
N GLY A 101 1.96 -13.64 -5.59
CA GLY A 101 1.01 -14.19 -4.62
C GLY A 101 1.22 -13.62 -3.22
N ALA A 102 0.32 -13.94 -2.31
CA ALA A 102 0.42 -13.49 -0.92
C ALA A 102 -0.11 -14.54 0.07
N VAL A 103 0.40 -14.45 1.30
CA VAL A 103 -0.13 -15.14 2.48
C VAL A 103 -0.83 -14.11 3.35
N CYS A 104 -2.12 -14.27 3.55
CA CYS A 104 -2.89 -13.45 4.46
C CYS A 104 -2.94 -14.12 5.84
N VAL A 105 -2.34 -13.49 6.85
CA VAL A 105 -2.31 -14.00 8.21
C VAL A 105 -3.42 -13.37 9.03
N LEU A 106 -4.30 -14.19 9.60
CA LEU A 106 -5.37 -13.79 10.49
C LEU A 106 -5.05 -14.19 11.94
N ASP A 107 -5.45 -13.39 12.90
CA ASP A 107 -5.50 -13.80 14.31
C ASP A 107 -6.77 -14.64 14.52
N SER A 108 -6.64 -15.90 14.85
CA SER A 108 -7.78 -16.83 15.01
C SER A 108 -8.77 -16.42 16.11
N ASN A 109 -8.36 -15.55 17.02
CA ASN A 109 -9.25 -15.00 18.04
C ASN A 109 -10.02 -13.76 17.57
N GLN A 110 -9.44 -12.96 16.65
CA GLN A 110 -10.02 -11.71 16.17
C GLN A 110 -10.72 -11.85 14.83
N GLY A 111 -10.37 -12.85 14.04
CA GLY A 111 -10.90 -13.04 12.69
C GLY A 111 -10.42 -11.97 11.71
N VAL A 112 -11.33 -11.53 10.85
CA VAL A 112 -11.05 -10.44 9.89
C VAL A 112 -11.22 -9.08 10.57
N GLU A 113 -10.18 -8.29 10.53
CA GLU A 113 -10.11 -6.94 11.11
C GLU A 113 -10.05 -5.86 10.01
N PRO A 114 -10.29 -4.57 10.31
CA PRO A 114 -10.41 -3.52 9.27
C PRO A 114 -9.16 -3.36 8.41
N GLN A 115 -7.99 -3.52 8.98
CA GLN A 115 -6.75 -3.46 8.20
C GLN A 115 -6.64 -4.66 7.27
N THR A 116 -7.12 -5.83 7.70
CA THR A 116 -7.23 -7.02 6.83
C THR A 116 -8.14 -6.71 5.63
N GLU A 117 -9.29 -6.07 5.85
CA GLU A 117 -10.20 -5.66 4.77
C GLU A 117 -9.51 -4.71 3.78
N THR A 118 -8.77 -3.73 4.31
CA THR A 118 -8.05 -2.75 3.47
C THR A 118 -6.98 -3.42 2.62
N VAL A 119 -6.11 -4.23 3.23
CA VAL A 119 -5.04 -4.93 2.52
C VAL A 119 -5.61 -5.97 1.55
N TRP A 120 -6.73 -6.61 1.92
CA TRP A 120 -7.42 -7.55 1.04
C TRP A 120 -7.95 -6.88 -0.23
N ARG A 121 -8.61 -5.71 -0.11
CA ARG A 121 -9.08 -4.92 -1.26
C ARG A 121 -7.93 -4.46 -2.15
N GLN A 122 -6.80 -4.09 -1.56
CA GLN A 122 -5.60 -3.78 -2.34
C GLN A 122 -5.10 -5.01 -3.12
N GLY A 123 -5.13 -6.19 -2.49
CA GLY A 123 -4.83 -7.45 -3.16
C GLY A 123 -5.79 -7.75 -4.32
N ASP A 124 -7.08 -7.45 -4.17
CA ASP A 124 -8.07 -7.57 -5.24
C ASP A 124 -7.79 -6.61 -6.41
N ARG A 125 -7.43 -5.37 -6.09
CA ARG A 125 -7.07 -4.35 -7.10
C ARG A 125 -5.93 -4.80 -8.01
N TYR A 126 -4.94 -5.49 -7.46
CA TYR A 126 -3.79 -6.01 -8.23
C TYR A 126 -3.95 -7.47 -8.66
N ASN A 127 -5.13 -8.06 -8.45
CA ASN A 127 -5.42 -9.47 -8.76
C ASN A 127 -4.38 -10.45 -8.19
N VAL A 128 -3.94 -10.22 -6.97
CA VAL A 128 -2.92 -11.06 -6.31
C VAL A 128 -3.56 -12.31 -5.75
N PRO A 129 -3.21 -13.52 -6.23
CA PRO A 129 -3.64 -14.79 -5.65
C PRO A 129 -3.18 -14.93 -4.19
N ARG A 130 -4.04 -15.46 -3.34
CA ARG A 130 -3.78 -15.53 -1.89
C ARG A 130 -4.12 -16.88 -1.29
N ILE A 131 -3.36 -17.24 -0.27
CA ILE A 131 -3.71 -18.26 0.70
C ILE A 131 -3.89 -17.61 2.07
N VAL A 132 -4.70 -18.17 2.93
CA VAL A 132 -4.99 -17.63 4.26
C VAL A 132 -4.41 -18.55 5.34
N PHE A 133 -3.75 -17.95 6.31
CA PHE A 133 -3.19 -18.65 7.46
C PHE A 133 -3.82 -18.12 8.75
N CYS A 134 -4.71 -18.90 9.35
CA CYS A 134 -5.30 -18.62 10.66
C CYS A 134 -4.28 -18.94 11.75
N ASN A 135 -3.59 -17.90 12.19
CA ASN A 135 -2.50 -17.98 13.17
C ASN A 135 -3.04 -17.87 14.61
N LYS A 136 -2.21 -18.14 15.58
CA LYS A 136 -2.52 -18.04 17.01
C LYS A 136 -3.64 -18.98 17.47
N MET A 137 -3.70 -20.18 16.91
CA MET A 137 -4.67 -21.19 17.34
C MET A 137 -4.50 -21.62 18.80
N ASP A 138 -3.37 -21.29 19.42
CA ASP A 138 -3.05 -21.51 20.84
C ASP A 138 -3.61 -20.42 21.77
N LYS A 139 -4.13 -19.32 21.23
CA LYS A 139 -4.63 -18.18 22.02
C LYS A 139 -6.06 -18.43 22.50
N THR A 140 -6.38 -17.99 23.72
CA THR A 140 -7.73 -18.07 24.25
C THR A 140 -8.74 -17.36 23.35
N GLY A 141 -9.84 -18.04 23.02
CA GLY A 141 -10.85 -17.55 22.10
C GLY A 141 -10.56 -17.83 20.62
N ALA A 142 -9.52 -18.58 20.29
CA ALA A 142 -9.22 -18.97 18.92
C ALA A 142 -10.32 -19.86 18.32
N ASP A 143 -10.88 -19.43 17.17
CA ASP A 143 -11.94 -20.13 16.46
C ASP A 143 -11.69 -20.11 14.94
N PHE A 144 -11.24 -21.24 14.41
CA PHE A 144 -10.96 -21.40 12.99
C PHE A 144 -12.22 -21.29 12.12
N LEU A 145 -13.34 -21.85 12.57
CA LEU A 145 -14.58 -21.82 11.79
C LEU A 145 -15.19 -20.42 11.73
N GLN A 146 -15.05 -19.65 12.80
CA GLN A 146 -15.42 -18.24 12.78
C GLN A 146 -14.57 -17.43 11.79
N CYS A 147 -13.27 -17.73 11.68
CA CYS A 147 -12.42 -17.10 10.67
C CYS A 147 -12.92 -17.36 9.24
N LEU A 148 -13.34 -18.60 8.92
CA LEU A 148 -13.92 -18.93 7.62
C LEU A 148 -15.19 -18.11 7.35
N LYS A 149 -16.05 -17.96 8.35
CA LYS A 149 -17.27 -17.16 8.24
C LYS A 149 -16.95 -15.68 8.05
N ASP A 150 -16.02 -15.13 8.78
CA ASP A 150 -15.60 -13.73 8.66
C ASP A 150 -15.03 -13.42 7.27
N ILE A 151 -14.31 -14.34 6.66
CA ILE A 151 -13.80 -14.18 5.28
C ILE A 151 -14.98 -14.03 4.31
N VAL A 152 -16.04 -14.81 4.47
CA VAL A 152 -17.25 -14.68 3.63
C VAL A 152 -17.96 -13.37 3.91
N ASP A 153 -18.27 -13.09 5.16
CA ASP A 153 -19.15 -12.00 5.57
C ASP A 153 -18.51 -10.62 5.38
N ARG A 154 -17.22 -10.49 5.63
CA ARG A 154 -16.50 -9.21 5.63
C ARG A 154 -15.65 -8.95 4.39
N LEU A 155 -15.08 -10.00 3.79
CA LEU A 155 -14.25 -9.88 2.59
C LEU A 155 -15.03 -10.18 1.31
N GLY A 156 -16.21 -10.79 1.42
CA GLY A 156 -16.97 -11.26 0.24
C GLY A 156 -16.21 -12.33 -0.56
N ALA A 157 -15.27 -13.00 0.06
CA ALA A 157 -14.39 -13.99 -0.56
C ALA A 157 -14.89 -15.42 -0.30
N ARG A 158 -14.49 -16.37 -1.13
CA ARG A 158 -14.80 -17.80 -0.96
C ARG A 158 -13.63 -18.54 -0.29
N PRO A 159 -13.64 -18.74 1.03
CA PRO A 159 -12.62 -19.54 1.70
C PRO A 159 -12.90 -21.03 1.51
N VAL A 160 -11.86 -21.80 1.33
CA VAL A 160 -11.92 -23.27 1.30
C VAL A 160 -10.87 -23.82 2.26
N ALA A 161 -11.31 -24.46 3.33
CA ALA A 161 -10.40 -25.06 4.28
C ALA A 161 -9.66 -26.23 3.63
N ILE A 162 -8.32 -26.19 3.65
CA ILE A 162 -7.46 -27.31 3.27
C ILE A 162 -6.84 -28.01 4.50
N GLN A 163 -7.05 -27.40 5.66
CA GLN A 163 -6.67 -27.94 6.97
C GLN A 163 -7.77 -27.65 7.98
N LEU A 164 -7.79 -28.45 9.04
CA LEU A 164 -8.56 -28.19 10.26
C LEU A 164 -7.63 -28.26 11.47
N PRO A 165 -7.89 -27.52 12.55
CA PRO A 165 -7.08 -27.61 13.76
C PRO A 165 -7.40 -28.89 14.56
N ILE A 166 -6.37 -29.47 15.20
CA ILE A 166 -6.52 -30.48 16.22
C ILE A 166 -6.46 -29.81 17.58
N GLY A 167 -7.65 -29.52 18.15
CA GLY A 167 -7.80 -28.75 19.36
C GLY A 167 -7.72 -27.23 19.10
N ALA A 168 -7.90 -26.46 20.14
CA ALA A 168 -7.78 -25.01 20.15
C ALA A 168 -7.25 -24.54 21.50
N GLU A 169 -6.79 -23.28 21.57
CA GLU A 169 -6.24 -22.69 22.79
C GLU A 169 -5.09 -23.54 23.37
N ASN A 170 -5.10 -23.79 24.67
CA ASN A 170 -4.08 -24.60 25.33
C ASN A 170 -4.06 -26.07 24.88
N GLN A 171 -5.11 -26.51 24.17
CA GLN A 171 -5.22 -27.90 23.65
C GLN A 171 -4.84 -27.98 22.18
N PHE A 172 -4.37 -26.90 21.55
CA PHE A 172 -3.92 -26.93 20.17
C PHE A 172 -2.67 -27.80 20.01
N LYS A 173 -2.81 -28.96 19.37
CA LYS A 173 -1.75 -29.98 19.20
C LYS A 173 -1.16 -29.99 17.81
N GLY A 174 -1.97 -29.73 16.80
CA GLY A 174 -1.57 -29.85 15.41
C GLY A 174 -2.71 -29.57 14.45
N ILE A 175 -2.61 -30.10 13.26
CA ILE A 175 -3.57 -29.88 12.18
C ILE A 175 -4.02 -31.19 11.54
N ILE A 176 -5.18 -31.15 10.88
CA ILE A 176 -5.62 -32.20 9.96
C ILE A 176 -5.36 -31.67 8.55
N ASP A 177 -4.57 -32.42 7.77
CA ASP A 177 -4.37 -32.17 6.35
C ASP A 177 -5.53 -32.82 5.56
N LEU A 178 -6.44 -32.02 5.07
CA LEU A 178 -7.63 -32.48 4.33
C LEU A 178 -7.30 -32.98 2.92
N VAL A 179 -6.14 -32.62 2.37
CA VAL A 179 -5.70 -33.10 1.05
C VAL A 179 -5.21 -34.53 1.14
N ARG A 180 -4.47 -34.90 2.21
CA ARG A 180 -3.94 -36.25 2.45
C ARG A 180 -4.80 -37.07 3.40
N MET A 181 -5.71 -36.44 4.12
CA MET A 181 -6.53 -37.06 5.18
C MET A 181 -5.69 -37.72 6.28
N VAL A 182 -4.77 -36.97 6.82
CA VAL A 182 -3.94 -37.35 7.97
C VAL A 182 -3.88 -36.23 8.99
N GLY A 183 -3.67 -36.54 10.26
CA GLY A 183 -3.30 -35.57 11.26
C GLY A 183 -1.79 -35.29 11.20
N VAL A 184 -1.38 -34.11 11.57
CA VAL A 184 0.02 -33.69 11.66
C VAL A 184 0.26 -33.05 13.01
N VAL A 185 1.22 -33.55 13.78
CA VAL A 185 1.56 -33.06 15.12
C VAL A 185 3.06 -32.79 15.24
N TRP A 186 3.40 -31.85 16.09
CA TRP A 186 4.78 -31.36 16.29
C TRP A 186 5.35 -31.86 17.60
N ASP A 187 6.64 -32.21 17.61
CA ASP A 187 7.40 -32.54 18.79
C ASP A 187 7.81 -31.29 19.55
N GLU A 188 7.34 -31.12 20.79
CA GLU A 188 7.56 -29.91 21.58
C GLU A 188 9.04 -29.67 21.92
N GLU A 189 9.82 -30.75 22.09
CA GLU A 189 11.22 -30.69 22.48
C GLU A 189 12.15 -30.19 21.37
N THR A 190 11.70 -30.08 20.12
CA THR A 190 12.55 -29.77 18.95
C THR A 190 12.36 -28.36 18.39
N LEU A 191 11.72 -27.44 19.12
CA LEU A 191 11.32 -26.13 18.62
C LEU A 191 10.55 -26.21 17.28
N GLY A 192 9.73 -27.23 17.14
CA GLY A 192 8.91 -27.44 15.93
C GLY A 192 9.68 -27.98 14.71
N ALA A 193 10.96 -28.32 14.83
CA ALA A 193 11.74 -28.86 13.71
C ALA A 193 11.29 -30.23 13.27
N LYS A 194 10.78 -31.04 14.19
CA LYS A 194 10.26 -32.39 13.92
C LYS A 194 8.75 -32.41 14.05
N TYR A 195 8.11 -32.98 13.07
CA TYR A 195 6.68 -33.25 13.05
C TYR A 195 6.44 -34.61 12.34
N HIS A 196 5.31 -35.21 12.62
CA HIS A 196 4.96 -36.49 12.05
C HIS A 196 3.48 -36.63 11.81
N ASP A 197 3.13 -37.50 10.89
CA ASP A 197 1.76 -37.84 10.56
C ASP A 197 1.17 -38.77 11.63
N ILE A 198 -0.09 -38.57 11.97
CA ILE A 198 -0.89 -39.41 12.84
C ILE A 198 -2.23 -39.76 12.17
N GLU A 199 -2.93 -40.73 12.64
CA GLU A 199 -4.33 -40.92 12.28
C GLU A 199 -5.17 -39.76 12.79
N ILE A 200 -6.19 -39.38 12.02
CA ILE A 200 -7.12 -38.33 12.43
C ILE A 200 -7.81 -38.79 13.72
N PRO A 201 -7.84 -37.95 14.79
CA PRO A 201 -8.58 -38.28 16.00
C PRO A 201 -10.03 -38.64 15.72
N ALA A 202 -10.53 -39.71 16.33
CA ALA A 202 -11.85 -40.24 16.02
C ALA A 202 -12.99 -39.23 16.20
N GLU A 203 -12.86 -38.35 17.18
CA GLU A 203 -13.81 -37.26 17.44
C GLU A 203 -13.85 -36.17 16.36
N LEU A 204 -12.80 -36.05 15.55
CA LEU A 204 -12.67 -35.07 14.46
C LEU A 204 -12.87 -35.66 13.06
N LEU A 205 -12.99 -36.99 12.97
CA LEU A 205 -13.01 -37.70 11.69
C LEU A 205 -14.24 -37.31 10.84
N ASP A 206 -15.41 -37.18 11.44
CA ASP A 206 -16.62 -36.82 10.72
C ASP A 206 -16.55 -35.40 10.19
N GLN A 207 -16.05 -34.46 10.99
CA GLN A 207 -15.80 -33.11 10.57
C GLN A 207 -14.75 -33.02 9.45
N ALA A 208 -13.68 -33.82 9.56
CA ALA A 208 -12.66 -33.91 8.53
C ALA A 208 -13.23 -34.41 7.19
N LYS A 209 -14.09 -35.42 7.22
CA LYS A 209 -14.79 -35.91 6.02
C LYS A 209 -15.69 -34.89 5.40
N GLU A 210 -16.49 -34.16 6.20
CA GLU A 210 -17.36 -33.09 5.74
C GLU A 210 -16.57 -31.98 5.03
N TYR A 211 -15.49 -31.50 5.64
CA TYR A 211 -14.67 -30.44 5.06
C TYR A 211 -13.84 -30.89 3.86
N ARG A 212 -13.43 -32.17 3.83
CA ARG A 212 -12.81 -32.75 2.64
C ARG A 212 -13.79 -32.81 1.47
N GLU A 213 -15.03 -33.19 1.70
CA GLU A 213 -16.07 -33.20 0.68
C GLU A 213 -16.28 -31.79 0.10
N LYS A 214 -16.42 -30.79 0.95
CA LYS A 214 -16.49 -29.36 0.54
C LYS A 214 -15.27 -28.92 -0.28
N LEU A 215 -14.07 -29.35 0.12
CA LEU A 215 -12.83 -29.07 -0.62
C LEU A 215 -12.84 -29.70 -2.01
N ILE A 216 -13.19 -30.98 -2.11
CA ILE A 216 -13.24 -31.69 -3.40
C ILE A 216 -14.30 -31.09 -4.30
N GLU A 217 -15.51 -30.80 -3.81
CA GLU A 217 -16.57 -30.18 -4.57
C GLU A 217 -16.13 -28.82 -5.14
N ALA A 218 -15.51 -27.97 -4.32
CA ALA A 218 -15.00 -26.67 -4.78
C ALA A 218 -13.86 -26.82 -5.80
N ALA A 219 -13.02 -27.83 -5.67
CA ALA A 219 -11.88 -28.05 -6.56
C ALA A 219 -12.30 -28.60 -7.94
N VAL A 220 -13.22 -29.58 -7.96
CA VAL A 220 -13.65 -30.23 -9.23
C VAL A 220 -14.52 -29.33 -10.10
N GLU A 221 -15.13 -28.27 -9.56
CA GLU A 221 -15.85 -27.24 -10.33
C GLU A 221 -14.99 -26.64 -11.48
N LEU A 222 -13.67 -26.71 -11.38
CA LEU A 222 -12.74 -26.11 -12.31
C LEU A 222 -12.27 -27.01 -13.46
N ASP A 223 -12.70 -28.27 -13.44
CA ASP A 223 -12.23 -29.27 -14.38
C ASP A 223 -13.37 -30.28 -14.68
N ASP A 224 -13.86 -30.23 -15.91
CA ASP A 224 -15.03 -31.03 -16.32
C ASP A 224 -14.80 -32.54 -16.20
N ASP A 225 -13.56 -33.00 -16.48
CA ASP A 225 -13.21 -34.43 -16.35
C ASP A 225 -13.18 -34.87 -14.90
N ALA A 226 -12.60 -34.03 -14.02
CA ALA A 226 -12.57 -34.29 -12.58
C ALA A 226 -13.98 -34.22 -11.95
N MET A 227 -14.83 -33.29 -12.41
CA MET A 227 -16.22 -33.20 -12.01
C MET A 227 -16.99 -34.46 -12.40
N THR A 228 -16.86 -34.90 -13.64
CA THR A 228 -17.53 -36.11 -14.15
C THR A 228 -17.10 -37.34 -13.34
N ALA A 229 -15.79 -37.52 -13.13
CA ALA A 229 -15.26 -38.63 -12.33
C ALA A 229 -15.80 -38.62 -10.89
N TYR A 230 -15.88 -37.43 -10.28
CA TYR A 230 -16.41 -37.28 -8.92
C TYR A 230 -17.90 -37.62 -8.84
N LEU A 231 -18.71 -37.20 -9.80
CA LEU A 231 -20.13 -37.56 -9.88
C LEU A 231 -20.36 -39.06 -10.10
N GLU A 232 -19.39 -39.78 -10.72
CA GLU A 232 -19.38 -41.21 -10.84
C GLU A 232 -18.86 -41.96 -9.57
N GLY A 233 -18.53 -41.22 -8.53
CA GLY A 233 -18.06 -41.75 -7.26
C GLY A 233 -16.54 -41.93 -7.13
N ASN A 234 -15.76 -41.38 -8.08
CA ASN A 234 -14.31 -41.42 -8.08
C ASN A 234 -13.73 -40.11 -7.56
N GLU A 235 -13.20 -40.13 -6.36
CA GLU A 235 -12.48 -38.93 -5.82
C GLU A 235 -11.17 -38.67 -6.57
N PRO A 236 -10.76 -37.40 -6.77
CA PRO A 236 -9.46 -37.07 -7.33
C PRO A 236 -8.34 -37.56 -6.37
N ASP A 237 -7.25 -38.06 -6.94
CA ASP A 237 -6.04 -38.35 -6.19
C ASP A 237 -5.38 -37.05 -5.64
N VAL A 238 -4.41 -37.21 -4.74
CA VAL A 238 -3.73 -36.08 -4.08
C VAL A 238 -3.08 -35.15 -5.10
N ALA A 239 -2.44 -35.68 -6.14
CA ALA A 239 -1.78 -34.88 -7.15
C ALA A 239 -2.79 -34.05 -7.97
N THR A 240 -3.89 -34.67 -8.38
CA THR A 240 -4.99 -33.99 -9.11
C THR A 240 -5.65 -32.95 -8.21
N LEU A 241 -5.92 -33.27 -6.96
CA LEU A 241 -6.51 -32.33 -6.01
C LEU A 241 -5.61 -31.11 -5.78
N LYS A 242 -4.31 -31.31 -5.59
CA LYS A 242 -3.34 -30.19 -5.48
C LYS A 242 -3.31 -29.33 -6.73
N ARG A 243 -3.33 -29.93 -7.93
CA ARG A 243 -3.39 -29.23 -9.20
C ARG A 243 -4.65 -28.35 -9.31
N LEU A 244 -5.80 -28.87 -8.91
CA LEU A 244 -7.06 -28.15 -8.94
C LEU A 244 -7.11 -27.00 -7.90
N ILE A 245 -6.61 -27.24 -6.69
CA ILE A 245 -6.50 -26.20 -5.66
C ILE A 245 -5.58 -25.07 -6.16
N ARG A 246 -4.44 -25.41 -6.79
CA ARG A 246 -3.55 -24.42 -7.38
C ARG A 246 -4.24 -23.60 -8.47
N LYS A 247 -4.97 -24.24 -9.38
CA LYS A 247 -5.74 -23.57 -10.42
C LYS A 247 -6.75 -22.60 -9.83
N ALA A 248 -7.48 -22.99 -8.80
CA ALA A 248 -8.43 -22.14 -8.11
C ALA A 248 -7.76 -20.94 -7.41
N THR A 249 -6.63 -21.17 -6.76
CA THR A 249 -5.87 -20.13 -6.07
C THR A 249 -5.34 -19.08 -7.05
N ILE A 250 -4.74 -19.51 -8.15
CA ILE A 250 -4.18 -18.62 -9.18
C ILE A 250 -5.28 -17.79 -9.86
N SER A 251 -6.45 -18.38 -10.10
CA SER A 251 -7.61 -17.67 -10.66
C SER A 251 -8.41 -16.88 -9.64
N SER A 252 -8.04 -16.93 -8.37
CA SER A 252 -8.80 -16.34 -7.24
C SER A 252 -10.26 -16.79 -7.18
N THR A 253 -10.54 -18.01 -7.65
CA THR A 253 -11.89 -18.60 -7.60
C THR A 253 -12.27 -18.95 -6.17
N PHE A 254 -11.30 -19.46 -5.39
CA PHE A 254 -11.40 -19.60 -3.95
C PHE A 254 -10.01 -19.40 -3.31
N PHE A 255 -10.02 -19.25 -2.00
CA PHE A 255 -8.81 -18.99 -1.22
C PHE A 255 -8.59 -20.15 -0.24
N PRO A 256 -7.50 -20.94 -0.40
CA PRO A 256 -7.16 -22.00 0.56
C PRO A 256 -6.89 -21.44 1.95
N VAL A 257 -7.48 -22.04 2.98
CA VAL A 257 -7.31 -21.62 4.36
C VAL A 257 -6.61 -22.70 5.16
N LEU A 258 -5.52 -22.31 5.83
CA LEU A 258 -4.70 -23.11 6.70
C LEU A 258 -4.81 -22.61 8.14
N CYS A 259 -4.32 -23.37 9.09
CA CYS A 259 -4.27 -22.97 10.49
C CYS A 259 -2.96 -23.37 11.16
N GLY A 260 -2.63 -22.70 12.25
CA GLY A 260 -1.45 -22.98 13.04
C GLY A 260 -1.20 -21.96 14.15
N SER A 261 -0.03 -22.08 14.75
CA SER A 261 0.51 -21.10 15.69
C SER A 261 2.00 -20.92 15.43
N ALA A 262 2.35 -19.79 14.82
CA ALA A 262 3.75 -19.46 14.56
C ALA A 262 4.54 -19.34 15.87
N PHE A 263 3.94 -18.78 16.91
CA PHE A 263 4.57 -18.64 18.23
C PHE A 263 4.88 -20.01 18.86
N LYS A 264 4.00 -20.97 18.72
CA LYS A 264 4.20 -22.37 19.20
C LYS A 264 4.94 -23.25 18.20
N ASN A 265 5.42 -22.71 17.09
CA ASN A 265 6.15 -23.44 16.05
C ASN A 265 5.34 -24.59 15.41
N LYS A 266 4.03 -24.41 15.28
CA LYS A 266 3.12 -25.45 14.72
C LYS A 266 2.41 -24.92 13.48
N GLY A 267 2.50 -25.64 12.37
CA GLY A 267 1.80 -25.32 11.12
C GLY A 267 2.58 -24.49 10.10
N VAL A 268 3.80 -24.06 10.37
CA VAL A 268 4.60 -23.21 9.46
C VAL A 268 5.16 -24.00 8.27
N GLN A 269 5.65 -25.23 8.49
CA GLN A 269 6.14 -26.04 7.37
C GLN A 269 5.01 -26.41 6.38
N PRO A 270 3.80 -26.83 6.81
CA PRO A 270 2.66 -26.99 5.91
C PRO A 270 2.26 -25.68 5.20
N LEU A 271 2.43 -24.53 5.83
CA LEU A 271 2.24 -23.23 5.16
C LEU A 271 3.26 -23.03 4.02
N LEU A 272 4.53 -23.33 4.26
CA LEU A 272 5.57 -23.30 3.22
C LEU A 272 5.29 -24.29 2.08
N ASP A 273 4.81 -25.48 2.40
CA ASP A 273 4.37 -26.45 1.40
C ASP A 273 3.21 -25.90 0.57
N ALA A 274 2.24 -25.25 1.20
CA ALA A 274 1.11 -24.62 0.51
C ALA A 274 1.55 -23.45 -0.39
N VAL A 275 2.52 -22.64 0.02
CA VAL A 275 3.12 -21.59 -0.82
C VAL A 275 3.71 -22.20 -2.09
N VAL A 276 4.47 -23.28 -1.96
CA VAL A 276 5.08 -23.98 -3.09
C VAL A 276 4.04 -24.64 -3.98
N ASP A 277 3.04 -25.30 -3.38
CA ASP A 277 2.04 -26.07 -4.11
C ASP A 277 0.96 -25.22 -4.78
N TYR A 278 0.56 -24.09 -4.18
CA TYR A 278 -0.66 -23.38 -4.59
C TYR A 278 -0.44 -21.94 -5.07
N LEU A 279 0.59 -21.24 -4.63
CA LEU A 279 0.86 -19.87 -5.13
C LEU A 279 1.49 -19.90 -6.53
N PRO A 280 1.24 -18.88 -7.35
CA PRO A 280 1.76 -18.83 -8.70
C PRO A 280 3.26 -18.58 -8.77
N SER A 281 3.83 -19.03 -9.88
CA SER A 281 5.14 -18.58 -10.36
C SER A 281 4.98 -17.34 -11.25
N PRO A 282 6.07 -16.66 -11.63
CA PRO A 282 6.00 -15.51 -12.53
C PRO A 282 5.38 -15.81 -13.92
N VAL A 283 5.40 -17.06 -14.36
CA VAL A 283 4.80 -17.47 -15.65
C VAL A 283 3.32 -17.83 -15.54
N ASP A 284 2.81 -18.03 -14.33
CA ASP A 284 1.39 -18.34 -14.10
C ASP A 284 0.51 -17.07 -14.03
N VAL A 285 1.12 -15.91 -13.82
CA VAL A 285 0.43 -14.62 -13.80
C VAL A 285 0.42 -13.99 -15.20
N PRO A 286 -0.57 -13.12 -15.50
CA PRO A 286 -0.61 -12.43 -16.78
C PRO A 286 0.67 -11.65 -17.06
N PRO A 287 1.07 -11.49 -18.35
CA PRO A 287 2.17 -10.61 -18.72
C PRO A 287 1.96 -9.19 -18.20
N VAL A 288 3.05 -8.54 -17.80
CA VAL A 288 2.95 -7.16 -17.31
C VAL A 288 2.63 -6.22 -18.47
N LYS A 289 1.68 -5.34 -18.23
CA LYS A 289 1.25 -4.31 -19.19
C LYS A 289 1.98 -3.00 -18.98
N GLY A 290 2.12 -2.26 -20.04
CA GLY A 290 2.70 -0.92 -20.05
C GLY A 290 2.36 -0.18 -21.33
N VAL A 291 2.93 1.00 -21.47
CA VAL A 291 2.77 1.82 -22.68
C VAL A 291 4.14 2.15 -23.28
N ASP A 292 4.22 2.16 -24.58
CA ASP A 292 5.42 2.63 -25.29
C ASP A 292 5.48 4.18 -25.30
N PRO A 293 6.58 4.80 -25.73
CA PRO A 293 6.67 6.27 -25.81
C PRO A 293 5.65 6.92 -26.74
N LYS A 294 4.98 6.14 -27.60
CA LYS A 294 3.93 6.61 -28.51
C LYS A 294 2.53 6.48 -27.91
N GLY A 295 2.42 5.91 -26.69
CA GLY A 295 1.15 5.70 -25.99
C GLY A 295 0.42 4.40 -26.38
N ASN A 296 1.07 3.49 -27.14
CA ASN A 296 0.47 2.20 -27.46
C ASN A 296 0.64 1.23 -26.29
N GLU A 297 -0.39 0.42 -26.02
CA GLU A 297 -0.27 -0.67 -25.05
C GLU A 297 0.73 -1.71 -25.52
N VAL A 298 1.61 -2.14 -24.61
CA VAL A 298 2.61 -3.19 -24.83
C VAL A 298 2.60 -4.15 -23.66
N GLU A 299 2.84 -5.40 -23.94
CA GLU A 299 3.01 -6.44 -22.92
C GLU A 299 4.46 -6.92 -22.89
N ARG A 300 4.91 -7.33 -21.69
CA ARG A 300 6.20 -8.00 -21.46
C ARG A 300 5.94 -9.33 -20.78
N LYS A 301 6.39 -10.40 -21.42
CA LYS A 301 6.26 -11.75 -20.89
C LYS A 301 7.36 -12.03 -19.85
N ALA A 302 7.06 -12.86 -18.88
CA ALA A 302 8.03 -13.34 -17.91
C ALA A 302 8.99 -14.36 -18.58
N SER A 303 9.89 -13.85 -19.41
CA SER A 303 10.85 -14.62 -20.19
C SER A 303 12.19 -13.89 -20.26
N ASP A 304 13.29 -14.63 -20.16
CA ASP A 304 14.64 -14.08 -20.24
C ASP A 304 15.00 -13.56 -21.64
N THR A 305 14.25 -13.97 -22.65
CA THR A 305 14.44 -13.57 -24.06
C THR A 305 13.64 -12.34 -24.46
N ASP A 306 12.66 -11.93 -23.65
CA ASP A 306 11.91 -10.70 -23.89
C ASP A 306 12.78 -9.47 -23.62
N PRO A 307 12.46 -8.29 -24.21
CA PRO A 307 13.14 -7.06 -23.87
C PRO A 307 13.07 -6.77 -22.37
N MET A 308 14.19 -6.39 -21.78
CA MET A 308 14.31 -6.15 -20.34
C MET A 308 13.37 -5.00 -19.90
N ALA A 309 12.57 -5.28 -18.87
CA ALA A 309 11.76 -4.30 -18.16
C ALA A 309 11.69 -4.65 -16.68
N LEU A 310 11.93 -3.66 -15.86
CA LEU A 310 11.84 -3.77 -14.40
C LEU A 310 11.17 -2.55 -13.78
N LEU A 311 10.62 -2.73 -12.58
CA LEU A 311 9.97 -1.70 -11.79
C LEU A 311 10.76 -1.46 -10.51
N ALA A 312 11.16 -0.22 -10.28
CA ALA A 312 11.71 0.22 -9.01
C ALA A 312 10.56 0.42 -8.01
N PHE A 313 10.45 -0.45 -7.03
CA PHE A 313 9.33 -0.40 -6.09
C PHE A 313 9.69 0.14 -4.70
N LYS A 314 10.98 0.19 -4.37
CA LYS A 314 11.47 0.72 -3.10
C LYS A 314 12.86 1.30 -3.24
N ILE A 315 13.09 2.44 -2.59
CA ILE A 315 14.41 3.06 -2.45
C ILE A 315 14.72 3.14 -0.97
N MET A 316 15.96 2.87 -0.60
CA MET A 316 16.46 3.08 0.74
C MET A 316 17.89 3.63 0.72
N ASP A 317 18.23 4.42 1.72
CA ASP A 317 19.59 4.91 1.93
C ASP A 317 20.34 3.99 2.88
N ASP A 318 21.38 3.35 2.38
CA ASP A 318 22.21 2.43 3.13
C ASP A 318 23.51 3.11 3.56
N PRO A 319 23.90 3.05 4.84
CA PRO A 319 25.10 3.74 5.35
C PRO A 319 26.41 3.32 4.68
N PHE A 320 26.47 2.11 4.12
CA PHE A 320 27.70 1.52 3.56
C PHE A 320 27.72 1.53 2.03
N VAL A 321 26.58 1.37 1.40
CA VAL A 321 26.45 1.24 -0.07
C VAL A 321 25.93 2.52 -0.72
N GLY A 322 25.30 3.40 0.06
CA GLY A 322 24.57 4.56 -0.42
C GLY A 322 23.15 4.18 -0.85
N THR A 323 22.61 4.89 -1.82
CA THR A 323 21.22 4.64 -2.27
C THR A 323 21.10 3.28 -2.95
N ILE A 324 20.22 2.45 -2.43
CA ILE A 324 19.85 1.13 -2.96
C ILE A 324 18.42 1.20 -3.50
N THR A 325 18.22 0.71 -4.71
CA THR A 325 16.92 0.63 -5.37
C THR A 325 16.50 -0.83 -5.50
N PHE A 326 15.41 -1.21 -4.83
CA PHE A 326 14.81 -2.54 -4.98
C PHE A 326 13.95 -2.59 -6.22
N CYS A 327 14.19 -3.60 -7.05
CA CYS A 327 13.54 -3.76 -8.34
C CYS A 327 12.99 -5.16 -8.53
N ARG A 328 11.80 -5.25 -9.15
CA ARG A 328 11.27 -6.48 -9.70
C ARG A 328 11.57 -6.51 -11.21
N ILE A 329 12.25 -7.55 -11.66
CA ILE A 329 12.47 -7.80 -13.09
C ILE A 329 11.26 -8.57 -13.63
N TYR A 330 10.52 -7.97 -14.54
CA TYR A 330 9.35 -8.59 -15.18
C TYR A 330 9.69 -9.37 -16.41
N SER A 331 10.66 -8.88 -17.19
CA SER A 331 11.08 -9.52 -18.45
C SER A 331 12.56 -9.29 -18.72
N GLY A 332 13.13 -10.17 -19.51
CA GLY A 332 14.51 -10.06 -19.97
C GLY A 332 15.55 -10.40 -18.92
N LYS A 333 16.77 -10.00 -19.24
CA LYS A 333 17.96 -10.21 -18.43
C LYS A 333 18.64 -8.89 -18.16
N LEU A 334 19.08 -8.68 -16.93
CA LEU A 334 19.86 -7.53 -16.50
C LEU A 334 21.29 -7.97 -16.13
N GLU A 335 22.29 -7.28 -16.65
CA GLU A 335 23.70 -7.50 -16.31
C GLU A 335 24.25 -6.29 -15.53
N SER A 336 25.18 -6.53 -14.62
CA SER A 336 25.88 -5.46 -13.91
C SER A 336 26.66 -4.58 -14.91
N SER A 337 26.75 -3.30 -14.60
CA SER A 337 27.40 -2.27 -15.42
C SER A 337 26.72 -1.98 -16.78
N THR A 338 25.50 -2.46 -16.98
CA THR A 338 24.71 -2.21 -18.20
C THR A 338 24.04 -0.83 -18.14
N GLY A 339 23.94 -0.17 -19.30
CA GLY A 339 23.11 1.02 -19.47
C GLY A 339 21.65 0.65 -19.62
N VAL A 340 20.77 1.31 -18.90
CA VAL A 340 19.31 1.14 -18.96
C VAL A 340 18.64 2.49 -19.20
N MET A 341 17.39 2.45 -19.66
CA MET A 341 16.58 3.64 -19.84
C MET A 341 15.59 3.75 -18.69
N ASN A 342 15.61 4.86 -17.96
CA ASN A 342 14.50 5.26 -17.11
C ASN A 342 13.42 5.87 -18.02
N SER A 343 12.48 5.07 -18.45
CA SER A 343 11.45 5.46 -19.42
C SER A 343 10.42 6.41 -18.81
N THR A 344 10.22 6.39 -17.49
CA THR A 344 9.33 7.31 -16.78
C THR A 344 9.82 8.75 -16.87
N LYS A 345 11.15 8.96 -16.88
CA LYS A 345 11.80 10.28 -16.90
C LYS A 345 12.52 10.59 -18.21
N ASP A 346 12.52 9.66 -19.15
CA ASP A 346 13.27 9.74 -20.41
C ASP A 346 14.77 10.02 -20.19
N ARG A 347 15.41 9.25 -19.28
CA ARG A 347 16.82 9.42 -18.93
C ARG A 347 17.57 8.10 -18.94
N LYS A 348 18.83 8.15 -19.38
CA LYS A 348 19.72 6.99 -19.32
C LYS A 348 20.33 6.86 -17.93
N GLU A 349 20.32 5.65 -17.41
CA GLU A 349 20.91 5.26 -16.14
C GLU A 349 21.93 4.14 -16.36
N ARG A 350 22.85 3.99 -15.43
CA ARG A 350 23.79 2.88 -15.44
C ARG A 350 23.66 2.09 -14.14
N VAL A 351 23.43 0.81 -14.28
CA VAL A 351 23.41 -0.12 -13.15
C VAL A 351 24.84 -0.29 -12.64
N GLY A 352 25.08 0.01 -11.38
CA GLY A 352 26.34 -0.24 -10.73
C GLY A 352 26.43 -1.69 -10.21
N ARG A 353 26.40 -1.86 -8.90
CA ARG A 353 26.33 -3.18 -8.26
C ARG A 353 24.90 -3.72 -8.25
N MET A 354 24.78 -5.02 -8.41
CA MET A 354 23.52 -5.73 -8.20
C MET A 354 23.66 -6.65 -7.00
N LEU A 355 22.71 -6.62 -6.11
CA LEU A 355 22.74 -7.33 -4.84
C LEU A 355 21.49 -8.24 -4.74
N LEU A 356 21.71 -9.46 -4.30
CA LEU A 356 20.64 -10.34 -3.84
C LEU A 356 20.59 -10.25 -2.31
N MET A 357 19.40 -10.05 -1.78
CA MET A 357 19.20 -9.90 -0.34
C MET A 357 18.87 -11.25 0.28
N HIS A 358 19.59 -11.62 1.34
CA HIS A 358 19.38 -12.81 2.14
C HIS A 358 19.23 -12.40 3.61
N ALA A 359 18.06 -11.97 4.01
CA ALA A 359 17.85 -11.38 5.33
C ALA A 359 18.83 -10.21 5.57
N ASN A 360 19.74 -10.34 6.53
CA ASN A 360 20.76 -9.31 6.82
C ASN A 360 22.03 -9.42 5.96
N ASN A 361 22.15 -10.44 5.12
CA ASN A 361 23.32 -10.65 4.26
C ASN A 361 23.02 -10.18 2.83
N ARG A 362 24.07 -9.72 2.17
CA ARG A 362 24.04 -9.24 0.79
C ARG A 362 25.02 -10.05 -0.04
N GLU A 363 24.58 -10.48 -1.21
CA GLU A 363 25.38 -11.20 -2.17
C GLU A 363 25.48 -10.40 -3.46
N ASP A 364 26.70 -10.10 -3.90
CA ASP A 364 26.93 -9.47 -5.20
C ASP A 364 26.63 -10.46 -6.33
N ILE A 365 25.75 -10.07 -7.24
CA ILE A 365 25.43 -10.85 -8.44
C ILE A 365 25.77 -10.08 -9.71
N LYS A 366 26.13 -10.81 -10.77
CA LYS A 366 26.50 -10.20 -12.06
C LYS A 366 25.33 -10.15 -13.04
N GLU A 367 24.39 -11.04 -12.88
CA GLU A 367 23.24 -11.22 -13.76
C GLU A 367 21.97 -11.44 -12.93
N ALA A 368 20.86 -10.92 -13.42
CA ALA A 368 19.52 -11.15 -12.89
C ALA A 368 18.54 -11.37 -14.03
N PHE A 369 17.48 -12.11 -13.77
CA PHE A 369 16.59 -12.64 -14.78
C PHE A 369 15.12 -12.27 -14.51
N ALA A 370 14.26 -12.45 -15.49
CA ALA A 370 12.82 -12.30 -15.32
C ALA A 370 12.32 -13.07 -14.08
N GLY A 371 11.52 -12.43 -13.25
CA GLY A 371 11.05 -12.97 -11.98
C GLY A 371 11.92 -12.67 -10.77
N ASP A 372 13.14 -12.20 -10.96
CA ASP A 372 14.01 -11.83 -9.83
C ASP A 372 13.58 -10.54 -9.14
N ILE A 373 13.77 -10.51 -7.83
CA ILE A 373 13.72 -9.31 -7.00
C ILE A 373 15.15 -9.03 -6.55
N VAL A 374 15.69 -7.88 -6.96
CA VAL A 374 17.08 -7.52 -6.75
C VAL A 374 17.21 -6.09 -6.21
N ALA A 375 18.34 -5.81 -5.57
CA ALA A 375 18.71 -4.48 -5.14
C ALA A 375 19.80 -3.93 -6.06
N LEU A 376 19.59 -2.74 -6.62
CA LEU A 376 20.51 -2.06 -7.52
C LEU A 376 21.15 -0.86 -6.81
N ALA A 377 22.46 -0.76 -6.87
CA ALA A 377 23.20 0.39 -6.35
C ALA A 377 23.79 1.20 -7.51
N GLY A 378 23.97 2.52 -7.27
CA GLY A 378 24.60 3.42 -8.24
C GLY A 378 23.64 4.11 -9.20
N LEU A 379 22.33 3.92 -9.06
CA LEU A 379 21.31 4.68 -9.78
C LEU A 379 21.18 6.08 -9.15
N LYS A 380 21.14 7.13 -9.98
CA LYS A 380 21.23 8.52 -9.49
C LYS A 380 19.90 9.23 -9.37
N GLU A 381 18.99 9.01 -10.32
CA GLU A 381 17.76 9.79 -10.45
C GLU A 381 16.49 8.93 -10.43
N VAL A 382 16.62 7.66 -10.08
CA VAL A 382 15.49 6.74 -9.98
C VAL A 382 14.68 7.05 -8.73
N ARG A 383 13.35 7.02 -8.88
CA ARG A 383 12.39 7.11 -7.78
C ARG A 383 11.52 5.87 -7.72
N THR A 384 10.87 5.66 -6.60
CA THR A 384 9.87 4.61 -6.46
C THR A 384 8.76 4.78 -7.49
N GLY A 385 8.43 3.70 -8.21
CA GLY A 385 7.48 3.70 -9.30
C GLY A 385 8.08 3.91 -10.70
N ASP A 386 9.38 4.24 -10.79
CA ASP A 386 10.05 4.39 -12.09
C ASP A 386 10.24 3.03 -12.76
N THR A 387 10.11 3.02 -14.09
CA THR A 387 10.42 1.87 -14.93
C THR A 387 11.80 2.02 -15.52
N LEU A 388 12.62 0.96 -15.40
CA LEU A 388 13.88 0.84 -16.11
C LEU A 388 13.75 -0.26 -17.17
N CYS A 389 14.21 0.01 -18.36
CA CYS A 389 14.01 -0.90 -19.49
C CYS A 389 15.15 -0.88 -20.50
N ASP A 390 15.06 -1.78 -21.48
CA ASP A 390 15.94 -1.80 -22.65
C ASP A 390 15.80 -0.47 -23.43
N PRO A 391 16.90 0.28 -23.64
CA PRO A 391 16.87 1.53 -24.37
C PRO A 391 16.34 1.41 -25.81
N GLN A 392 16.44 0.23 -26.43
CA GLN A 392 16.00 -0.01 -27.80
C GLN A 392 14.50 -0.31 -27.90
N LYS A 393 13.89 -0.80 -26.80
CA LYS A 393 12.46 -1.13 -26.75
C LYS A 393 11.85 -0.55 -25.46
N PRO A 394 11.77 0.77 -25.33
CA PRO A 394 11.30 1.41 -24.13
C PRO A 394 9.82 1.10 -23.86
N VAL A 395 9.50 0.92 -22.58
CA VAL A 395 8.15 0.71 -22.07
C VAL A 395 8.04 1.42 -20.73
N ILE A 396 6.91 2.04 -20.45
CA ILE A 396 6.55 2.53 -19.13
C ILE A 396 5.53 1.54 -18.58
N LEU A 397 5.90 0.81 -17.53
CA LEU A 397 4.98 -0.10 -16.84
C LEU A 397 3.89 0.70 -16.14
N GLU A 398 2.76 0.07 -15.86
CA GLU A 398 1.65 0.70 -15.17
C GLU A 398 2.13 1.41 -13.90
N LYS A 399 1.75 2.69 -13.75
CA LYS A 399 2.18 3.52 -12.62
C LYS A 399 1.49 3.07 -11.33
N MET A 400 2.25 3.12 -10.23
CA MET A 400 1.67 3.03 -8.90
C MET A 400 0.96 4.35 -8.58
N GLU A 401 -0.26 4.26 -8.07
CA GLU A 401 -0.98 5.41 -7.53
C GLU A 401 -0.64 5.57 -6.05
N PHE A 402 -0.31 6.79 -5.66
CA PHE A 402 0.04 7.10 -4.29
C PHE A 402 -1.01 8.02 -3.68
N PRO A 403 -1.55 7.69 -2.49
CA PRO A 403 -2.53 8.54 -1.83
C PRO A 403 -1.91 9.88 -1.42
N ASP A 404 -2.71 10.93 -1.44
CA ASP A 404 -2.29 12.23 -0.95
C ASP A 404 -2.20 12.24 0.58
N PRO A 405 -1.18 12.88 1.15
CA PRO A 405 -1.06 13.02 2.60
C PRO A 405 -2.18 13.87 3.19
N VAL A 406 -2.61 13.51 4.39
CA VAL A 406 -3.77 14.13 5.07
C VAL A 406 -3.42 14.90 6.33
N ILE A 407 -2.19 14.80 6.81
CA ILE A 407 -1.69 15.48 7.99
C ILE A 407 -0.38 16.19 7.67
N GLU A 408 -0.14 17.32 8.32
CA GLU A 408 1.08 18.11 8.16
C GLU A 408 1.61 18.63 9.48
N ILE A 409 2.92 18.80 9.58
CA ILE A 409 3.59 19.46 10.69
C ILE A 409 4.69 20.39 10.17
N ALA A 410 4.91 21.50 10.89
CA ALA A 410 6.04 22.37 10.67
C ALA A 410 7.30 21.82 11.35
N ILE A 411 8.43 21.87 10.65
CA ILE A 411 9.73 21.52 11.20
C ILE A 411 10.69 22.69 11.07
N GLU A 412 11.28 23.11 12.16
CA GLU A 412 12.16 24.26 12.21
C GLU A 412 13.55 23.84 12.77
N PRO A 413 14.60 23.89 11.94
CA PRO A 413 15.94 23.55 12.40
C PRO A 413 16.45 24.57 13.41
N LYS A 414 17.16 24.10 14.46
CA LYS A 414 17.66 24.97 15.54
C LYS A 414 18.91 25.75 15.17
N SER A 415 19.64 25.30 14.17
CA SER A 415 20.86 25.96 13.71
C SER A 415 20.98 25.95 12.20
N LYS A 416 21.89 26.78 11.65
CA LYS A 416 22.17 26.79 10.21
C LYS A 416 22.76 25.47 9.72
N ALA A 417 23.57 24.80 10.54
CA ALA A 417 24.10 23.49 10.24
C ALA A 417 22.99 22.41 10.21
N ASP A 418 22.00 22.51 11.10
CA ASP A 418 20.83 21.63 11.08
C ASP A 418 19.94 21.87 9.85
N GLN A 419 19.87 23.10 9.36
CA GLN A 419 19.11 23.42 8.15
C GLN A 419 19.71 22.73 6.90
N GLU A 420 21.04 22.70 6.78
CA GLU A 420 21.73 22.00 5.68
C GLU A 420 21.50 20.48 5.77
N LYS A 421 21.67 19.91 6.97
CA LYS A 421 21.39 18.48 7.22
C LYS A 421 19.92 18.14 6.95
N LEU A 422 18.99 18.98 7.40
CA LEU A 422 17.56 18.80 7.19
C LEU A 422 17.22 18.74 5.70
N GLY A 423 17.74 19.66 4.88
CA GLY A 423 17.51 19.67 3.44
C GLY A 423 17.94 18.38 2.76
N VAL A 424 19.14 17.88 3.08
CA VAL A 424 19.66 16.61 2.54
C VAL A 424 18.82 15.42 3.02
N ALA A 425 18.49 15.37 4.30
CA ALA A 425 17.73 14.28 4.88
C ALA A 425 16.30 14.23 4.32
N LEU A 426 15.64 15.37 4.21
CA LEU A 426 14.28 15.44 3.64
C LEU A 426 14.25 15.02 2.18
N ALA A 427 15.26 15.41 1.38
CA ALA A 427 15.35 14.96 -0.01
C ALA A 427 15.43 13.43 -0.14
N LYS A 428 16.21 12.78 0.76
CA LYS A 428 16.30 11.32 0.83
C LYS A 428 14.98 10.68 1.25
N LEU A 429 14.35 11.18 2.31
CA LEU A 429 13.07 10.64 2.80
C LEU A 429 11.94 10.77 1.76
N VAL A 430 11.90 11.87 1.00
CA VAL A 430 10.95 12.04 -0.12
C VAL A 430 11.25 11.06 -1.27
N ALA A 431 12.52 10.78 -1.55
CA ALA A 431 12.89 9.81 -2.57
C ALA A 431 12.49 8.37 -2.18
N GLU A 432 12.60 8.05 -0.89
CA GLU A 432 12.20 6.74 -0.34
C GLU A 432 10.69 6.55 -0.30
N ASP A 433 9.96 7.61 0.03
CA ASP A 433 8.53 7.54 0.35
C ASP A 433 7.71 8.60 -0.40
N PRO A 434 7.05 8.25 -1.51
CA PRO A 434 6.23 9.18 -2.28
C PRO A 434 4.99 9.73 -1.56
N SER A 435 4.52 9.10 -0.47
CA SER A 435 3.44 9.62 0.38
C SER A 435 3.92 10.65 1.39
N PHE A 436 5.23 10.75 1.57
CA PHE A 436 5.86 11.79 2.38
C PHE A 436 6.23 12.98 1.49
N ARG A 437 5.63 14.13 1.75
CA ARG A 437 5.85 15.35 0.96
C ARG A 437 6.41 16.46 1.81
N VAL A 438 7.22 17.30 1.19
CA VAL A 438 7.88 18.45 1.82
C VAL A 438 7.64 19.67 0.96
N HIS A 439 7.26 20.77 1.57
CA HIS A 439 7.24 22.08 0.92
C HIS A 439 7.68 23.17 1.90
N THR A 440 8.18 24.27 1.37
CA THR A 440 8.47 25.46 2.15
C THR A 440 7.33 26.45 1.97
N ASP A 441 6.73 26.85 3.08
CA ASP A 441 5.74 27.90 3.06
C ASP A 441 6.42 29.23 2.70
N GLN A 442 5.95 29.87 1.63
CA GLN A 442 6.55 31.08 1.11
C GLN A 442 6.32 32.31 1.98
N GLU A 443 5.26 32.31 2.78
CA GLU A 443 4.92 33.42 3.67
C GLU A 443 5.68 33.36 4.99
N SER A 444 5.66 32.18 5.64
CA SER A 444 6.33 31.98 6.92
C SER A 444 7.79 31.55 6.82
N GLY A 445 8.21 31.06 5.65
CA GLY A 445 9.53 30.46 5.44
C GLY A 445 9.73 29.11 6.14
N GLN A 446 8.68 28.57 6.75
CA GLN A 446 8.73 27.30 7.46
C GLN A 446 8.79 26.11 6.50
N THR A 447 9.51 25.08 6.89
CA THR A 447 9.47 23.80 6.20
C THR A 447 8.32 22.97 6.76
N ILE A 448 7.40 22.59 5.88
CA ILE A 448 6.23 21.78 6.19
C ILE A 448 6.43 20.38 5.65
N ILE A 449 6.28 19.37 6.50
CA ILE A 449 6.28 17.96 6.12
C ILE A 449 4.87 17.39 6.24
N LYS A 450 4.49 16.56 5.26
CA LYS A 450 3.15 15.98 5.14
C LYS A 450 3.23 14.47 5.08
N GLY A 451 2.26 13.79 5.70
CA GLY A 451 2.19 12.33 5.77
C GLY A 451 0.77 11.79 5.88
N MET A 452 0.68 10.47 5.96
CA MET A 452 -0.59 9.74 5.97
C MET A 452 -1.25 9.66 7.35
N GLY A 453 -0.50 9.91 8.42
CA GLY A 453 -0.99 9.87 9.79
C GLY A 453 0.05 10.32 10.80
N GLU A 454 -0.35 10.42 12.07
CA GLU A 454 0.54 10.86 13.17
C GLU A 454 1.76 9.94 13.30
N LEU A 455 1.53 8.63 13.30
CA LEU A 455 2.61 7.65 13.42
C LEU A 455 3.59 7.74 12.26
N HIS A 456 3.10 7.96 11.04
CA HIS A 456 3.95 8.13 9.87
C HIS A 456 4.91 9.33 10.04
N LEU A 457 4.39 10.49 10.44
CA LEU A 457 5.21 11.69 10.65
C LEU A 457 6.14 11.55 11.87
N ASP A 458 5.68 10.94 12.97
CA ASP A 458 6.50 10.67 14.15
C ASP A 458 7.74 9.84 13.80
N ILE A 459 7.57 8.80 12.98
CA ILE A 459 8.67 7.95 12.54
C ILE A 459 9.64 8.73 11.65
N LYS A 460 9.13 9.54 10.71
CA LYS A 460 9.98 10.38 9.86
C LYS A 460 10.80 11.39 10.69
N VAL A 461 10.18 12.03 11.68
CA VAL A 461 10.86 12.92 12.62
C VAL A 461 11.91 12.19 13.46
N ASP A 462 11.60 10.98 13.91
CA ASP A 462 12.53 10.17 14.68
C ASP A 462 13.76 9.77 13.83
N ILE A 463 13.56 9.40 12.57
CA ILE A 463 14.64 9.13 11.62
C ILE A 463 15.50 10.38 11.40
N LEU A 464 14.89 11.57 11.23
CA LEU A 464 15.62 12.82 11.10
C LEU A 464 16.52 13.07 12.30
N LYS A 465 16.04 12.82 13.51
CA LYS A 465 16.80 13.03 14.76
C LYS A 465 17.88 11.96 14.98
N ARG A 466 17.54 10.68 14.88
CA ARG A 466 18.45 9.56 15.22
C ARG A 466 19.42 9.24 14.11
N THR A 467 18.95 9.13 12.88
CA THR A 467 19.78 8.71 11.73
C THR A 467 20.56 9.90 11.15
N TYR A 468 19.86 11.01 10.86
CA TYR A 468 20.48 12.16 10.20
C TYR A 468 21.04 13.20 11.18
N LYS A 469 20.83 13.02 12.49
CA LYS A 469 21.33 13.92 13.55
C LYS A 469 20.92 15.38 13.34
N VAL A 470 19.66 15.59 12.96
CA VAL A 470 19.05 16.91 12.81
C VAL A 470 18.40 17.31 14.12
N ASP A 471 18.79 18.47 14.68
CA ASP A 471 18.10 19.06 15.82
C ASP A 471 17.12 20.13 15.33
N ALA A 472 15.82 19.88 15.58
CA ALA A 472 14.73 20.72 15.09
C ALA A 472 13.59 20.81 16.09
N ASN A 473 12.88 21.94 16.07
CA ASN A 473 11.61 22.12 16.74
C ASN A 473 10.50 21.57 15.86
N ILE A 474 9.59 20.81 16.44
CA ILE A 474 8.46 20.19 15.74
C ILE A 474 7.18 20.89 16.19
N GLY A 475 6.42 21.38 15.22
CA GLY A 475 5.10 21.97 15.47
C GLY A 475 4.05 20.91 15.81
N ALA A 476 2.90 21.36 16.29
CA ALA A 476 1.75 20.47 16.50
C ALA A 476 1.18 19.97 15.15
N PRO A 477 0.68 18.73 15.09
CA PRO A 477 0.03 18.22 13.89
C PRO A 477 -1.15 19.08 13.47
N GLN A 478 -1.28 19.30 12.17
CA GLN A 478 -2.35 20.09 11.58
C GLN A 478 -3.01 19.28 10.47
N VAL A 479 -4.28 19.54 10.23
CA VAL A 479 -5.04 18.91 9.17
C VAL A 479 -4.70 19.58 7.84
N ALA A 480 -4.50 18.78 6.81
CA ALA A 480 -4.36 19.27 5.44
C ALA A 480 -5.75 19.53 4.85
N TYR A 481 -6.26 20.72 5.06
CA TYR A 481 -7.52 21.17 4.46
C TYR A 481 -7.40 21.30 2.94
N ARG A 482 -8.56 21.29 2.27
CA ARG A 482 -8.72 21.58 0.84
C ARG A 482 -9.81 22.62 0.66
N GLU A 483 -9.86 23.19 -0.53
CA GLU A 483 -10.96 24.06 -0.94
C GLU A 483 -11.63 23.50 -2.19
N LYS A 484 -12.90 23.78 -2.37
CA LYS A 484 -13.64 23.54 -3.63
C LYS A 484 -14.64 24.65 -3.89
N ILE A 485 -15.06 24.79 -5.13
CA ILE A 485 -16.22 25.62 -5.48
C ILE A 485 -17.50 24.79 -5.39
N THR A 486 -18.61 25.46 -5.08
CA THR A 486 -19.93 24.81 -4.92
C THR A 486 -20.88 25.09 -6.06
N ARG A 487 -20.60 26.07 -6.90
CA ARG A 487 -21.43 26.47 -8.04
C ARG A 487 -20.57 26.89 -9.23
N ALA A 488 -21.15 26.83 -10.42
CA ALA A 488 -20.52 27.31 -11.63
C ALA A 488 -20.30 28.82 -11.58
N ALA A 489 -19.15 29.27 -12.10
CA ALA A 489 -18.80 30.66 -12.24
C ALA A 489 -18.26 30.95 -13.64
N THR A 490 -18.80 31.95 -14.27
CA THR A 490 -18.32 32.46 -15.56
C THR A 490 -17.51 33.75 -15.34
N VAL A 491 -16.31 33.80 -15.88
CA VAL A 491 -15.39 34.93 -15.78
C VAL A 491 -14.91 35.31 -17.16
N ASP A 492 -15.01 36.59 -17.48
CA ASP A 492 -14.42 37.20 -18.66
C ASP A 492 -13.37 38.20 -18.19
N TYR A 493 -12.10 37.84 -18.33
CA TYR A 493 -10.97 38.60 -17.78
C TYR A 493 -10.05 39.07 -18.88
N THR A 494 -9.68 40.34 -18.80
CA THR A 494 -8.72 40.99 -19.72
C THR A 494 -7.48 41.46 -18.95
N HIS A 495 -6.33 40.89 -19.29
CA HIS A 495 -5.04 41.39 -18.84
C HIS A 495 -4.49 42.40 -19.86
N LYS A 496 -4.33 43.62 -19.43
CA LYS A 496 -3.74 44.69 -20.27
C LYS A 496 -2.74 45.50 -19.45
N LYS A 497 -1.49 45.52 -19.90
CA LYS A 497 -0.42 46.28 -19.26
C LYS A 497 0.37 47.02 -20.35
N GLN A 498 0.52 48.33 -20.21
CA GLN A 498 1.39 49.15 -21.07
C GLN A 498 2.47 49.76 -20.19
N THR A 499 3.72 49.41 -20.44
CA THR A 499 4.91 50.02 -19.80
C THR A 499 5.92 50.23 -20.91
N GLY A 500 6.07 51.48 -21.35
CA GLY A 500 7.09 51.99 -22.27
C GLY A 500 7.86 51.00 -23.14
N GLY A 501 7.24 50.44 -24.17
CA GLY A 501 7.78 49.41 -25.05
C GLY A 501 6.70 48.41 -25.51
N HIS A 502 7.01 47.15 -25.60
CA HIS A 502 5.99 46.12 -25.88
C HIS A 502 5.00 46.00 -24.73
N GLY A 503 3.70 46.13 -25.05
CA GLY A 503 2.61 45.93 -24.08
C GLY A 503 2.36 44.43 -23.77
N GLN A 504 1.44 44.15 -22.88
CA GLN A 504 0.91 42.82 -22.61
C GLN A 504 -0.60 42.86 -22.80
N PHE A 505 -1.13 41.96 -23.59
CA PHE A 505 -2.57 41.79 -23.80
C PHE A 505 -2.96 40.32 -23.86
N ALA A 506 -3.95 39.97 -23.07
CA ALA A 506 -4.64 38.69 -23.18
C ALA A 506 -6.06 38.83 -22.62
N ARG A 507 -7.03 38.23 -23.29
CA ARG A 507 -8.41 38.12 -22.79
C ARG A 507 -8.85 36.66 -22.87
N ILE A 508 -9.41 36.17 -21.81
CA ILE A 508 -10.03 34.82 -21.77
C ILE A 508 -11.39 34.90 -21.10
N LYS A 509 -12.31 34.07 -21.60
CA LYS A 509 -13.59 33.82 -20.94
C LYS A 509 -13.66 32.35 -20.58
N ILE A 510 -13.83 32.09 -19.30
CA ILE A 510 -13.83 30.73 -18.74
C ILE A 510 -15.12 30.48 -17.97
N VAL A 511 -15.49 29.18 -17.91
CA VAL A 511 -16.53 28.66 -17.01
C VAL A 511 -15.86 27.65 -16.10
N ALA A 512 -15.87 27.93 -14.79
CA ALA A 512 -15.40 27.01 -13.78
C ALA A 512 -16.59 26.31 -13.12
N GLU A 513 -16.56 25.00 -13.07
CA GLU A 513 -17.64 24.16 -12.53
C GLU A 513 -17.08 23.19 -11.49
N PRO A 514 -17.83 22.90 -10.40
CA PRO A 514 -17.45 21.84 -9.48
C PRO A 514 -17.53 20.47 -10.18
N SER A 515 -16.57 19.62 -9.90
CA SER A 515 -16.51 18.23 -10.39
C SER A 515 -16.82 17.24 -9.29
N GLU A 516 -17.00 15.97 -9.68
CA GLU A 516 -17.16 14.86 -8.74
C GLU A 516 -15.91 14.69 -7.85
N PRO A 517 -16.07 14.23 -6.60
CA PRO A 517 -14.96 13.96 -5.71
C PRO A 517 -13.92 13.03 -6.35
N GLY A 518 -12.65 13.46 -6.31
CA GLY A 518 -11.54 12.70 -6.89
C GLY A 518 -11.28 12.97 -8.38
N ALA A 519 -12.08 13.76 -9.05
CA ALA A 519 -11.89 14.10 -10.48
C ALA A 519 -10.66 15.00 -10.74
N GLY A 520 -10.17 15.69 -9.72
CA GLY A 520 -9.02 16.59 -9.84
C GLY A 520 -9.30 17.81 -10.70
N PHE A 521 -8.29 18.27 -11.45
CA PHE A 521 -8.40 19.38 -12.38
C PHE A 521 -8.64 18.87 -13.80
N VAL A 522 -9.68 19.37 -14.44
CA VAL A 522 -10.01 19.08 -15.83
C VAL A 522 -10.06 20.40 -16.61
N PHE A 523 -9.29 20.49 -17.70
CA PHE A 523 -9.33 21.60 -18.61
C PHE A 523 -9.95 21.17 -19.95
N GLU A 524 -10.95 21.92 -20.40
CA GLU A 524 -11.57 21.75 -21.71
C GLU A 524 -11.44 23.04 -22.52
N ASN A 525 -11.10 22.89 -23.79
CA ASN A 525 -11.07 23.99 -24.73
C ASN A 525 -12.28 23.90 -25.65
N GLU A 526 -13.18 24.87 -25.52
CA GLU A 526 -14.42 24.95 -26.30
C GLU A 526 -14.39 26.17 -27.30
N ILE A 527 -13.21 26.73 -27.53
CA ILE A 527 -13.09 27.88 -28.45
C ILE A 527 -13.43 27.45 -29.88
N VAL A 528 -14.35 28.19 -30.47
CA VAL A 528 -14.72 28.07 -31.88
C VAL A 528 -14.31 29.37 -32.62
N GLY A 529 -13.66 29.21 -33.77
CA GLY A 529 -13.34 30.35 -34.65
C GLY A 529 -12.00 31.04 -34.41
N GLY A 530 -11.12 30.50 -33.57
CA GLY A 530 -9.72 30.96 -33.45
C GLY A 530 -9.55 32.29 -32.71
N SER A 531 -10.47 32.67 -31.83
CA SER A 531 -10.39 33.89 -31.00
C SER A 531 -9.16 33.95 -30.10
N VAL A 532 -8.65 32.77 -29.69
CA VAL A 532 -7.34 32.60 -29.06
C VAL A 532 -6.49 31.66 -29.93
N PRO A 533 -5.29 32.06 -30.35
CA PRO A 533 -4.36 31.21 -31.07
C PRO A 533 -4.01 29.91 -30.29
N ARG A 534 -3.94 28.80 -31.00
CA ARG A 534 -3.70 27.47 -30.39
C ARG A 534 -2.40 27.38 -29.58
N GLU A 535 -1.40 28.16 -29.98
CA GLU A 535 -0.10 28.22 -29.28
C GLU A 535 -0.21 28.72 -27.83
N PHE A 536 -1.29 29.43 -27.47
CA PHE A 536 -1.50 29.99 -26.13
C PHE A 536 -2.33 29.05 -25.21
N PHE A 537 -2.96 28.00 -25.73
CA PHE A 537 -3.75 27.09 -24.90
C PHE A 537 -2.93 26.44 -23.77
N PRO A 538 -1.69 25.95 -24.00
CA PRO A 538 -0.88 25.41 -22.91
C PRO A 538 -0.56 26.45 -21.83
N ALA A 539 -0.39 27.74 -22.21
CA ALA A 539 -0.14 28.81 -21.26
C ALA A 539 -1.39 29.12 -20.40
N VAL A 540 -2.57 29.07 -21.01
CA VAL A 540 -3.84 29.24 -20.30
C VAL A 540 -4.03 28.07 -19.30
N GLU A 541 -3.90 26.84 -19.75
CA GLU A 541 -4.02 25.65 -18.89
C GLU A 541 -3.04 25.71 -17.72
N LYS A 542 -1.77 26.01 -17.99
CA LYS A 542 -0.74 26.17 -16.96
C LYS A 542 -1.06 27.27 -15.96
N GLY A 543 -1.60 28.39 -16.42
CA GLY A 543 -2.00 29.50 -15.56
C GLY A 543 -3.19 29.14 -14.66
N LEU A 544 -4.20 28.45 -15.21
CA LEU A 544 -5.35 27.95 -14.46
C LEU A 544 -4.92 26.94 -13.39
N GLU A 545 -4.17 25.90 -13.79
CA GLU A 545 -3.69 24.85 -12.90
C GLU A 545 -2.77 25.41 -11.81
N GLY A 546 -1.85 26.31 -12.18
CA GLY A 546 -0.92 26.93 -11.23
C GLY A 546 -1.59 27.80 -10.17
N SER A 547 -2.86 28.18 -10.35
CA SER A 547 -3.65 28.93 -9.35
C SER A 547 -4.33 28.03 -8.32
N LEU A 548 -4.40 26.73 -8.56
CA LEU A 548 -5.08 25.78 -7.68
C LEU A 548 -4.30 25.44 -6.41
N GLY A 549 -3.01 25.71 -6.38
CA GLY A 549 -2.17 25.44 -5.21
C GLY A 549 -2.53 26.28 -3.98
N SER A 550 -3.18 27.42 -4.16
CA SER A 550 -3.59 28.30 -3.07
C SER A 550 -4.97 28.90 -3.38
N GLY A 551 -5.97 28.42 -2.65
CA GLY A 551 -7.35 28.87 -2.77
C GLY A 551 -7.59 30.26 -2.21
N VAL A 552 -8.78 30.79 -2.46
CA VAL A 552 -9.17 32.16 -2.10
C VAL A 552 -9.80 32.30 -0.72
N LEU A 553 -10.11 31.19 -0.06
CA LEU A 553 -10.82 31.20 1.22
C LEU A 553 -9.84 31.25 2.41
N ALA A 554 -8.89 30.34 2.44
CA ALA A 554 -7.87 30.24 3.50
C ALA A 554 -6.50 29.81 2.95
N GLY A 555 -6.29 29.85 1.64
CA GLY A 555 -5.02 29.53 1.00
C GLY A 555 -4.75 28.04 0.80
N PHE A 556 -5.72 27.15 1.05
CA PHE A 556 -5.55 25.71 0.85
C PHE A 556 -5.71 25.31 -0.62
N PRO A 557 -5.10 24.19 -1.05
CA PRO A 557 -5.23 23.71 -2.41
C PRO A 557 -6.69 23.49 -2.83
N VAL A 558 -7.03 23.91 -4.06
CA VAL A 558 -8.36 23.71 -4.65
C VAL A 558 -8.39 22.39 -5.40
N VAL A 559 -9.46 21.62 -5.19
CA VAL A 559 -9.65 20.30 -5.80
C VAL A 559 -10.98 20.20 -6.53
N ASP A 560 -11.10 19.20 -7.41
CA ASP A 560 -12.34 18.81 -8.08
C ASP A 560 -13.03 19.95 -8.83
N ILE A 561 -12.30 20.50 -9.78
CA ILE A 561 -12.76 21.63 -10.61
C ILE A 561 -12.55 21.33 -12.10
N LYS A 562 -13.56 21.64 -12.89
CA LYS A 562 -13.51 21.63 -14.35
C LYS A 562 -13.56 23.08 -14.84
N VAL A 563 -12.64 23.43 -15.73
CA VAL A 563 -12.60 24.75 -16.35
C VAL A 563 -12.66 24.63 -17.86
N SER A 564 -13.67 25.27 -18.46
CA SER A 564 -13.83 25.37 -19.91
C SER A 564 -13.41 26.74 -20.37
N LEU A 565 -12.50 26.79 -21.34
CA LEU A 565 -12.14 28.02 -22.08
C LEU A 565 -13.09 28.18 -23.25
N ILE A 566 -14.01 29.15 -23.15
CA ILE A 566 -15.13 29.31 -24.11
C ILE A 566 -14.93 30.44 -25.10
N ASP A 567 -14.17 31.48 -24.75
CA ASP A 567 -13.90 32.64 -25.62
C ASP A 567 -12.63 33.38 -25.17
N GLY A 568 -12.15 34.29 -25.95
CA GLY A 568 -11.01 35.14 -25.64
C GLY A 568 -10.67 36.10 -26.76
N ALA A 569 -9.55 36.80 -26.59
CA ALA A 569 -8.98 37.66 -27.62
C ALA A 569 -7.46 37.75 -27.47
N SER A 570 -6.78 37.93 -28.59
CA SER A 570 -5.35 38.20 -28.67
C SER A 570 -5.09 39.52 -29.42
N HIS A 571 -3.91 40.05 -29.23
CA HIS A 571 -3.41 41.23 -29.96
C HIS A 571 -2.13 40.82 -30.70
N ASP A 572 -2.01 41.18 -31.98
CA ASP A 572 -0.95 40.70 -32.88
C ASP A 572 0.48 40.97 -32.37
N VAL A 573 0.67 42.02 -31.57
CA VAL A 573 1.99 42.44 -31.08
C VAL A 573 2.17 42.25 -29.58
N ASP A 574 1.11 42.42 -28.79
CA ASP A 574 1.18 42.47 -27.32
C ASP A 574 0.78 41.15 -26.64
N SER A 575 0.35 40.16 -27.40
CA SER A 575 0.02 38.85 -26.85
C SER A 575 1.24 37.91 -26.80
N SER A 576 1.36 37.24 -25.70
CA SER A 576 2.42 36.24 -25.45
C SER A 576 1.92 35.13 -24.53
N ALA A 577 2.62 34.00 -24.49
CA ALA A 577 2.33 32.90 -23.56
C ALA A 577 2.31 33.41 -22.10
N MET A 578 3.24 34.29 -21.75
CA MET A 578 3.28 34.92 -20.43
C MET A 578 2.05 35.77 -20.12
N ALA A 579 1.58 36.57 -21.07
CA ALA A 579 0.38 37.38 -20.90
C ALA A 579 -0.87 36.51 -20.69
N PHE A 580 -0.99 35.42 -21.43
CA PHE A 580 -2.09 34.45 -21.24
C PHE A 580 -1.98 33.69 -19.94
N GLU A 581 -0.79 33.29 -19.48
CA GLU A 581 -0.60 32.66 -18.18
C GLU A 581 -1.02 33.59 -17.03
N ILE A 582 -0.62 34.87 -17.07
CA ILE A 582 -1.02 35.86 -16.06
C ILE A 582 -2.53 36.11 -16.09
N CYS A 583 -3.11 36.25 -17.30
CA CYS A 583 -4.54 36.39 -17.49
C CYS A 583 -5.32 35.21 -16.92
N ALA A 584 -4.87 33.99 -17.19
CA ALA A 584 -5.47 32.77 -16.68
C ALA A 584 -5.44 32.67 -15.14
N ARG A 585 -4.32 33.06 -14.54
CA ARG A 585 -4.21 33.11 -13.06
C ARG A 585 -5.20 34.06 -12.44
N ALA A 586 -5.33 35.28 -13.00
CA ALA A 586 -6.26 36.28 -12.51
C ALA A 586 -7.72 35.85 -12.73
N ALA A 587 -8.05 35.33 -13.90
CA ALA A 587 -9.38 34.80 -14.20
C ALA A 587 -9.78 33.67 -13.29
N MET A 588 -8.86 32.73 -13.02
CA MET A 588 -9.09 31.60 -12.10
C MET A 588 -9.38 32.07 -10.68
N ARG A 589 -8.59 33.03 -10.18
CA ARG A 589 -8.81 33.57 -8.84
C ARG A 589 -10.20 34.23 -8.72
N GLU A 590 -10.64 34.97 -9.73
CA GLU A 590 -11.99 35.54 -9.76
C GLU A 590 -13.07 34.45 -9.83
N ALA A 591 -12.85 33.42 -10.64
CA ALA A 591 -13.77 32.27 -10.73
C ALA A 591 -13.93 31.54 -9.40
N LEU A 592 -12.83 31.32 -8.69
CA LEU A 592 -12.85 30.70 -7.36
C LEU A 592 -13.63 31.55 -6.35
N GLN A 593 -13.51 32.87 -6.39
CA GLN A 593 -14.28 33.78 -5.52
C GLN A 593 -15.77 33.72 -5.81
N LYS A 594 -16.15 33.75 -7.10
CA LYS A 594 -17.55 33.69 -7.55
C LYS A 594 -18.19 32.31 -7.41
N GLY A 595 -17.40 31.27 -7.43
CA GLY A 595 -17.85 29.86 -7.38
C GLY A 595 -18.40 29.39 -6.04
N GLY A 596 -18.46 30.27 -5.03
CA GLY A 596 -18.89 29.88 -3.68
C GLY A 596 -17.89 28.92 -3.04
N PRO A 597 -16.67 29.36 -2.71
CA PRO A 597 -15.64 28.49 -2.17
C PRO A 597 -16.02 27.97 -0.79
N THR A 598 -15.71 26.71 -0.51
CA THR A 598 -15.91 26.05 0.77
C THR A 598 -14.67 25.23 1.16
N LEU A 599 -14.49 25.04 2.47
CA LEU A 599 -13.42 24.21 3.01
C LEU A 599 -13.82 22.74 3.03
N LEU A 600 -12.87 21.88 2.76
CA LEU A 600 -12.97 20.43 2.91
C LEU A 600 -12.00 19.98 3.98
N GLU A 601 -12.45 19.02 4.80
CA GLU A 601 -11.65 18.34 5.81
C GLU A 601 -11.59 16.84 5.55
N PRO A 602 -10.48 16.16 5.89
CA PRO A 602 -10.40 14.71 5.79
C PRO A 602 -11.26 14.05 6.85
N ILE A 603 -12.06 13.09 6.41
CA ILE A 603 -12.90 12.23 7.25
C ILE A 603 -12.24 10.87 7.36
N MET A 604 -12.10 10.39 8.59
CA MET A 604 -11.49 9.12 8.90
C MET A 604 -12.55 8.06 9.17
N LYS A 605 -12.37 6.88 8.59
CA LYS A 605 -13.10 5.69 8.99
C LYS A 605 -12.45 5.13 10.25
N VAL A 606 -13.19 5.16 11.34
CA VAL A 606 -12.73 4.73 12.67
C VAL A 606 -13.49 3.47 13.06
N GLU A 607 -12.76 2.45 13.51
CA GLU A 607 -13.33 1.28 14.15
C GLU A 607 -12.77 1.18 15.58
N VAL A 608 -13.65 1.10 16.57
CA VAL A 608 -13.29 0.89 17.97
C VAL A 608 -13.77 -0.47 18.41
N VAL A 609 -12.86 -1.28 18.95
CA VAL A 609 -13.16 -2.57 19.57
C VAL A 609 -13.08 -2.41 21.07
N THR A 610 -14.17 -2.63 21.77
CA THR A 610 -14.30 -2.38 23.20
C THR A 610 -15.15 -3.45 23.90
N PRO A 611 -14.86 -3.78 25.18
CA PRO A 611 -15.80 -4.52 26.01
C PRO A 611 -17.16 -3.81 26.10
N GLU A 612 -18.22 -4.58 26.29
CA GLU A 612 -19.60 -4.06 26.35
C GLU A 612 -19.77 -2.92 27.36
N ASP A 613 -19.12 -3.01 28.53
CA ASP A 613 -19.20 -2.04 29.61
C ASP A 613 -18.80 -0.61 29.20
N TYR A 614 -17.95 -0.45 28.20
CA TYR A 614 -17.46 0.85 27.71
C TYR A 614 -18.10 1.34 26.42
N THR A 615 -18.99 0.56 25.82
CA THR A 615 -19.62 0.88 24.52
C THR A 615 -20.31 2.24 24.54
N GLY A 616 -21.11 2.51 25.56
CA GLY A 616 -21.81 3.79 25.71
C GLY A 616 -20.85 4.99 25.83
N SER A 617 -19.78 4.83 26.60
CA SER A 617 -18.76 5.89 26.76
C SER A 617 -18.01 6.16 25.45
N VAL A 618 -17.68 5.12 24.70
CA VAL A 618 -17.00 5.23 23.40
C VAL A 618 -17.91 5.91 22.37
N ILE A 619 -19.16 5.52 22.28
CA ILE A 619 -20.13 6.14 21.36
C ILE A 619 -20.34 7.61 21.72
N GLY A 620 -20.50 7.93 23.03
CA GLY A 620 -20.62 9.31 23.50
C GLY A 620 -19.41 10.16 23.15
N ASP A 621 -18.21 9.65 23.33
CA ASP A 621 -16.97 10.35 22.99
C ASP A 621 -16.84 10.56 21.46
N LEU A 622 -17.10 9.54 20.63
CA LEU A 622 -17.07 9.68 19.18
C LEU A 622 -18.09 10.71 18.68
N ASN A 623 -19.29 10.75 19.25
CA ASN A 623 -20.29 11.77 18.93
C ASN A 623 -19.81 13.18 19.32
N SER A 624 -19.15 13.32 20.47
CA SER A 624 -18.57 14.61 20.90
C SER A 624 -17.46 15.11 19.93
N ARG A 625 -16.84 14.20 19.20
CA ARG A 625 -15.82 14.47 18.17
C ARG A 625 -16.41 14.67 16.78
N ARG A 626 -17.68 14.98 16.68
CA ARG A 626 -18.40 15.12 15.41
C ARG A 626 -18.44 13.81 14.58
N GLY A 627 -18.26 12.68 15.25
CA GLY A 627 -18.35 11.38 14.64
C GLY A 627 -19.77 11.01 14.25
N GLN A 628 -19.91 10.33 13.11
CA GLN A 628 -21.15 9.74 12.67
C GLN A 628 -21.05 8.23 12.82
N ILE A 629 -21.78 7.67 13.77
CA ILE A 629 -21.80 6.22 13.97
C ILE A 629 -22.46 5.56 12.78
N GLN A 630 -21.75 4.66 12.13
CA GLN A 630 -22.22 3.92 10.94
C GLN A 630 -22.84 2.59 11.31
N GLY A 631 -22.36 1.97 12.36
CA GLY A 631 -22.84 0.67 12.81
C GLY A 631 -22.18 0.21 14.10
N GLN A 632 -22.78 -0.83 14.66
CA GLN A 632 -22.26 -1.53 15.82
C GLN A 632 -22.42 -3.03 15.56
N ASP A 633 -21.33 -3.77 15.73
CA ASP A 633 -21.27 -5.20 15.55
C ASP A 633 -20.67 -5.88 16.79
N MET A 634 -20.81 -7.20 16.88
CA MET A 634 -20.14 -7.99 17.89
C MET A 634 -19.02 -8.83 17.26
N ARG A 635 -17.86 -8.86 17.91
CA ARG A 635 -16.72 -9.69 17.53
C ARG A 635 -16.26 -10.48 18.75
N GLY A 636 -16.70 -11.73 18.82
CA GLY A 636 -16.52 -12.53 20.04
C GLY A 636 -17.25 -11.88 21.23
N ASN A 637 -16.53 -11.57 22.30
CA ASN A 637 -17.06 -10.89 23.49
C ASN A 637 -16.84 -9.37 23.47
N ALA A 638 -16.45 -8.80 22.35
CA ALA A 638 -16.21 -7.38 22.21
C ALA A 638 -17.22 -6.72 21.26
N ASN A 639 -17.62 -5.49 21.58
CA ASN A 639 -18.39 -4.65 20.68
C ASN A 639 -17.46 -3.89 19.73
N VAL A 640 -17.87 -3.81 18.49
CA VAL A 640 -17.18 -3.10 17.41
C VAL A 640 -18.04 -1.91 16.99
N ILE A 641 -17.49 -0.71 17.12
CA ILE A 641 -18.17 0.53 16.76
C ILE A 641 -17.48 1.11 15.54
N ASN A 642 -18.25 1.28 14.46
CA ASN A 642 -17.78 1.91 13.22
C ASN A 642 -18.31 3.35 13.15
N ALA A 643 -17.43 4.30 12.89
CA ALA A 643 -17.77 5.71 12.77
C ALA A 643 -16.96 6.42 11.70
N MET A 644 -17.56 7.49 11.13
CA MET A 644 -16.85 8.47 10.32
C MET A 644 -16.59 9.71 11.16
N VAL A 645 -15.32 10.05 11.36
CA VAL A 645 -14.92 11.14 12.26
C VAL A 645 -13.93 12.07 11.54
N PRO A 646 -14.09 13.41 11.66
CA PRO A 646 -13.10 14.33 11.12
C PRO A 646 -11.72 14.14 11.78
N LEU A 647 -10.67 14.12 10.97
CA LEU A 647 -9.30 13.93 11.48
C LEU A 647 -8.92 14.96 12.54
N ALA A 648 -9.37 16.21 12.37
CA ALA A 648 -9.11 17.30 13.34
C ALA A 648 -9.56 16.97 14.77
N ASN A 649 -10.55 16.10 14.92
CA ASN A 649 -11.10 15.68 16.21
C ASN A 649 -10.50 14.37 16.74
N MET A 650 -9.59 13.74 15.99
CA MET A 650 -9.02 12.44 16.33
C MET A 650 -7.59 12.52 16.89
N PHE A 651 -6.97 13.67 16.88
CA PHE A 651 -5.63 13.82 17.48
C PHE A 651 -5.64 13.43 18.96
N SER A 652 -4.63 12.65 19.36
CA SER A 652 -4.50 12.12 20.72
C SER A 652 -5.64 11.23 21.22
N TYR A 653 -6.48 10.71 20.31
CA TYR A 653 -7.61 9.85 20.66
C TYR A 653 -7.20 8.59 21.42
N VAL A 654 -6.03 8.02 21.12
CA VAL A 654 -5.49 6.84 21.80
C VAL A 654 -5.43 7.02 23.34
N ASN A 655 -5.04 8.20 23.80
CA ASN A 655 -4.93 8.50 25.24
C ASN A 655 -6.30 8.57 25.90
N ASN A 656 -7.26 9.22 25.23
CA ASN A 656 -8.62 9.34 25.73
C ASN A 656 -9.33 7.98 25.75
N LEU A 657 -9.15 7.17 24.69
CA LEU A 657 -9.72 5.83 24.63
C LEU A 657 -9.16 4.91 25.74
N ARG A 658 -7.84 4.94 25.96
CA ARG A 658 -7.20 4.20 27.06
C ARG A 658 -7.73 4.62 28.43
N SER A 659 -7.91 5.92 28.65
CA SER A 659 -8.43 6.44 29.93
C SER A 659 -9.87 5.99 30.19
N MET A 660 -10.76 6.08 29.19
CA MET A 660 -12.17 5.72 29.37
C MET A 660 -12.43 4.20 29.41
N SER A 661 -11.54 3.41 28.82
CA SER A 661 -11.68 1.94 28.72
C SER A 661 -10.75 1.17 29.64
N GLN A 662 -10.01 1.85 30.51
CA GLN A 662 -8.97 1.26 31.35
C GLN A 662 -7.95 0.43 30.55
N GLY A 663 -7.62 0.90 29.36
CA GLY A 663 -6.70 0.22 28.44
C GLY A 663 -7.26 -1.00 27.72
N ARG A 664 -8.55 -1.30 27.85
CA ARG A 664 -9.18 -2.50 27.27
C ARG A 664 -9.72 -2.32 25.87
N ALA A 665 -9.94 -1.08 25.42
CA ALA A 665 -10.38 -0.78 24.07
C ALA A 665 -9.18 -0.50 23.14
N THR A 666 -9.34 -0.88 21.89
CA THR A 666 -8.41 -0.57 20.81
C THR A 666 -9.16 0.11 19.68
N PHE A 667 -8.46 0.86 18.84
CA PHE A 667 -9.06 1.45 17.65
C PHE A 667 -8.13 1.38 16.46
N THR A 668 -8.72 1.44 15.29
CA THR A 668 -8.02 1.65 14.04
C THR A 668 -8.67 2.84 13.32
N MET A 669 -7.88 3.57 12.57
CA MET A 669 -8.31 4.76 11.85
C MET A 669 -7.61 4.80 10.49
N GLN A 670 -8.39 5.06 9.44
CA GLN A 670 -7.87 5.24 8.10
C GLN A 670 -8.60 6.36 7.37
N PHE A 671 -7.92 7.03 6.46
CA PHE A 671 -8.53 8.05 5.62
C PHE A 671 -9.62 7.42 4.73
N ASP A 672 -10.78 8.07 4.67
CA ASP A 672 -11.89 7.64 3.82
C ASP A 672 -12.14 8.64 2.68
N HIS A 673 -12.51 9.87 3.01
CA HIS A 673 -12.83 10.92 2.04
C HIS A 673 -12.67 12.32 2.62
N TYR A 674 -12.73 13.33 1.75
CA TYR A 674 -12.90 14.72 2.14
C TYR A 674 -14.37 15.11 2.17
N ALA A 675 -14.79 15.85 3.18
CA ALA A 675 -16.15 16.38 3.33
C ALA A 675 -16.13 17.89 3.65
N GLU A 676 -17.24 18.55 3.37
CA GLU A 676 -17.39 19.98 3.67
C GLU A 676 -17.32 20.24 5.17
N VAL A 677 -16.55 21.25 5.54
CA VAL A 677 -16.43 21.72 6.93
C VAL A 677 -17.69 22.51 7.31
N PRO A 678 -18.32 22.27 8.46
CA PRO A 678 -19.42 23.08 8.96
C PRO A 678 -19.02 24.56 9.06
N LYS A 679 -19.96 25.46 8.76
CA LYS A 679 -19.69 26.90 8.62
C LYS A 679 -19.00 27.53 9.83
N ALA A 680 -19.43 27.21 11.04
CA ALA A 680 -18.81 27.72 12.27
C ALA A 680 -17.35 27.34 12.41
N ILE A 681 -17.02 26.08 12.08
CA ILE A 681 -15.65 25.58 12.13
C ILE A 681 -14.81 26.14 10.98
N ALA A 682 -15.41 26.31 9.79
CA ALA A 682 -14.75 26.93 8.66
C ALA A 682 -14.31 28.36 8.97
N GLU A 683 -15.14 29.14 9.69
CA GLU A 683 -14.82 30.50 10.16
C GLU A 683 -13.64 30.50 11.15
N GLU A 684 -13.60 29.54 12.07
CA GLU A 684 -12.46 29.36 13.01
C GLU A 684 -11.16 29.01 12.28
N VAL A 685 -11.24 28.10 11.32
CA VAL A 685 -10.09 27.69 10.51
C VAL A 685 -9.59 28.88 9.69
N GLN A 686 -10.49 29.60 9.01
CA GLN A 686 -10.12 30.80 8.26
C GLN A 686 -9.44 31.86 9.13
N ALA A 687 -9.97 32.14 10.32
CA ALA A 687 -9.39 33.10 11.26
C ALA A 687 -7.98 32.67 11.73
N LYS A 688 -7.72 31.36 11.79
CA LYS A 688 -6.40 30.84 12.19
C LYS A 688 -5.35 30.97 11.09
N PHE A 689 -5.76 30.90 9.83
CA PHE A 689 -4.87 30.92 8.67
C PHE A 689 -4.94 32.22 7.84
N ALA A 690 -5.77 33.20 8.25
CA ALA A 690 -5.78 34.56 7.74
C ALA A 690 -4.72 35.40 8.46
#